data_40bb7c06dd1e8120e2dcef2a49d7a626
#
_entry.id   40bb7c06dd1e8120e2dcef2a49d7a626
#
_cell.length_a   1.000
_cell.length_b   1.000
_cell.length_c   1.000
_cell.angle_alpha   90.00
_cell.angle_beta   90.00
_cell.angle_gamma   90.00
#
_symmetry.space_group_name_H-M   'P 1'
#
loop_
_entity.id
_entity.type
_entity.pdbx_description
1 polymer ?
#
loop_
_entity_poly.entity_id
_entity_poly.type
_entity_poly.pdbx_seq_one_letter_code
_entity_poly.pdbx_strand_id
1 'polypeptide(L)'
;MSNVKQLYKDTPVLVIYRLLIAISSVLLTICYLLFFCSSAFAEEGFSGWLNLNYSNTEQLEDGKKISSSDSFLQNYYLSYGRSITPALSYQLYFRTSFSDSHSTDAEGKSTSAYQRVMEPALDISLRNPMYGLSAGYRRQEQWSTAHLSDDSRKTTEFYYSRFDITPFELPSLYLQFSRQRNYDYLSPGETDTTNTTYSGSSAYTYSYKDLKTSYNLIYTHTVDETPIDTVSKSVNDNFNGSYNVAYNKSFWDGRVNVSAGYQGNYSWNKSELSVSETGEVLFERTPFGGIYALGTTLQPNVDNMLPSLSSLVDSNFTTGITEINIGTKEFHNIGIWVSSEKSVDRLFIYVNKNVTPDTNLTNPGNWKIYKSNFNSIGTWTAEISILSVTVSPYDTLNNIYRYEIRFTTSQSASYFKAINMETVNAIGITDVLVTEIEAHGIDVVPETGKITDTSTFFTQGLNFNASVRAASNLTFSFGYFINRADTSPVSIIDSVGGIFTNIFSKTESDQDAELTSNVSKSYNASATWLAHRLLTTTLSFSRSKAFDNKEETDVSSNTYSLSFRSSPLPTLDTNLSLIRSDSYSFEDKQTTSDSYLLSIGSRLYRDVNMITDIGYTQSKSYTEDTQSSTSSVRGTVDARLTKKLYGSLTYGFAWTSSDESSSSSKDGSMAITYRPGQFINLSGSFKVSDTDGNTNLSESFSMDWLPLPAIRLNLSYGHSSTDPGPSTTDSINGYGIWYITKFLDVQLTYSYTRAENEEKTESFNFSGMLTCRFF
;
A
#
# COMPACT_ATOMS: atom_id res chain seq x y z
N MET A 1 12.85 -52.76 2.13
CA MET A 1 11.40 -52.87 2.37
C MET A 1 10.94 -52.54 3.79
N SER A 2 11.81 -52.05 4.72
CA SER A 2 11.44 -51.65 6.07
C SER A 2 11.14 -50.15 6.25
N ASN A 3 11.58 -49.32 5.33
CA ASN A 3 11.45 -47.85 5.45
C ASN A 3 10.14 -47.29 4.85
N VAL A 4 9.31 -48.09 4.21
CA VAL A 4 8.04 -47.65 3.63
C VAL A 4 6.87 -47.74 4.63
N LYS A 5 7.05 -48.50 5.72
CA LYS A 5 6.00 -48.64 6.75
C LYS A 5 5.96 -47.53 7.82
N GLN A 6 6.97 -46.66 7.88
CA GLN A 6 7.04 -45.57 8.83
C GLN A 6 6.47 -44.24 8.30
N LEU A 7 6.37 -44.11 6.96
CA LEU A 7 5.78 -42.93 6.30
C LEU A 7 4.25 -42.92 6.27
N TYR A 8 3.59 -43.99 6.73
CA TYR A 8 2.12 -44.11 6.67
C TYR A 8 1.41 -43.88 8.01
N LYS A 9 2.14 -43.44 9.06
CA LYS A 9 1.52 -43.43 10.40
C LYS A 9 0.99 -42.08 10.89
N ASP A 10 1.33 -40.94 10.28
CA ASP A 10 1.05 -39.66 10.95
C ASP A 10 0.50 -38.52 10.09
N THR A 11 -0.03 -38.70 8.84
CA THR A 11 -0.39 -37.52 8.12
C THR A 11 -1.82 -37.43 7.58
N PRO A 12 -2.28 -37.98 6.54
CA PRO A 12 -3.59 -37.52 6.02
C PRO A 12 -4.81 -38.17 6.69
N VAL A 13 -4.65 -39.37 7.24
CA VAL A 13 -5.78 -40.14 7.81
C VAL A 13 -6.24 -39.56 9.14
N LEU A 14 -5.33 -39.08 9.99
CA LEU A 14 -5.66 -38.49 11.29
C LEU A 14 -6.30 -37.11 11.12
N VAL A 15 -5.83 -36.34 10.15
CA VAL A 15 -6.41 -35.02 9.77
C VAL A 15 -7.80 -35.23 9.21
N ILE A 16 -7.99 -36.19 8.29
CA ILE A 16 -9.30 -36.53 7.73
C ILE A 16 -10.24 -37.06 8.83
N TYR A 17 -9.74 -37.84 9.79
CA TYR A 17 -10.55 -38.37 10.87
C TYR A 17 -10.96 -37.29 11.88
N ARG A 18 -10.05 -36.35 12.23
CA ARG A 18 -10.38 -35.15 13.04
C ARG A 18 -11.35 -34.22 12.30
N LEU A 19 -11.16 -34.04 11.00
CA LEU A 19 -12.08 -33.28 10.14
C LEU A 19 -13.46 -33.96 10.08
N LEU A 20 -13.53 -35.27 9.93
CA LEU A 20 -14.78 -36.04 9.94
C LEU A 20 -15.49 -36.00 11.29
N ILE A 21 -14.75 -36.02 12.41
CA ILE A 21 -15.35 -35.86 13.75
C ILE A 21 -15.84 -34.42 13.94
N ALA A 22 -15.06 -33.42 13.54
CA ALA A 22 -15.48 -32.02 13.58
C ALA A 22 -16.70 -31.80 12.69
N ILE A 23 -16.70 -32.28 11.46
CA ILE A 23 -17.85 -32.21 10.54
C ILE A 23 -19.05 -32.96 11.09
N SER A 24 -18.89 -34.13 11.71
CA SER A 24 -20.01 -34.90 12.27
C SER A 24 -20.60 -34.24 13.51
N SER A 25 -19.78 -33.68 14.40
CA SER A 25 -20.26 -32.94 15.58
C SER A 25 -20.96 -31.64 15.16
N VAL A 26 -20.46 -30.98 14.15
CA VAL A 26 -21.04 -29.77 13.56
C VAL A 26 -22.33 -30.09 12.80
N LEU A 27 -22.39 -31.18 12.01
CA LEU A 27 -23.62 -31.64 11.37
C LEU A 27 -24.67 -31.96 12.41
N LEU A 28 -24.33 -32.58 13.53
CA LEU A 28 -25.25 -32.87 14.63
C LEU A 28 -25.75 -31.56 15.28
N THR A 29 -24.87 -30.60 15.50
CA THR A 29 -25.23 -29.28 16.06
C THR A 29 -26.08 -28.47 15.08
N ILE A 30 -25.79 -28.53 13.79
CA ILE A 30 -26.58 -27.91 12.72
C ILE A 30 -27.92 -28.59 12.58
N CYS A 31 -27.98 -29.92 12.61
CA CYS A 31 -29.24 -30.65 12.60
C CYS A 31 -30.10 -30.32 13.83
N TYR A 32 -29.48 -30.15 15.00
CA TYR A 32 -30.16 -29.75 16.23
C TYR A 32 -30.69 -28.31 16.12
N LEU A 33 -29.84 -27.36 15.64
CA LEU A 33 -30.25 -26.00 15.35
C LEU A 33 -31.31 -25.90 14.26
N LEU A 34 -31.18 -26.64 13.17
CA LEU A 34 -32.20 -26.69 12.10
C LEU A 34 -33.50 -27.28 12.56
N PHE A 35 -33.49 -28.26 13.45
CA PHE A 35 -34.72 -28.87 14.01
C PHE A 35 -35.44 -27.91 14.96
N PHE A 36 -34.74 -27.10 15.71
CA PHE A 36 -35.33 -26.05 16.56
C PHE A 36 -35.67 -24.77 15.80
N CYS A 37 -34.93 -24.42 14.76
CA CYS A 37 -35.15 -23.20 13.98
C CYS A 37 -36.27 -23.31 12.93
N SER A 38 -36.57 -24.52 12.46
CA SER A 38 -37.55 -24.69 11.38
C SER A 38 -39.00 -24.36 11.73
N SER A 39 -39.32 -24.26 13.02
CA SER A 39 -40.69 -23.96 13.48
C SER A 39 -40.86 -22.59 14.16
N ALA A 40 -39.77 -21.90 14.52
CA ALA A 40 -39.82 -20.67 15.33
C ALA A 40 -39.35 -19.41 14.62
N PHE A 41 -38.63 -19.50 13.51
CA PHE A 41 -37.86 -18.36 12.92
C PHE A 41 -38.30 -17.98 11.49
N ALA A 42 -39.45 -18.38 11.03
CA ALA A 42 -40.03 -17.88 9.78
C ALA A 42 -40.61 -16.45 9.93
N GLU A 43 -40.34 -15.74 11.05
CA GLU A 43 -40.70 -14.33 11.17
C GLU A 43 -39.72 -13.45 10.36
N GLU A 44 -40.27 -12.54 9.58
CA GLU A 44 -39.55 -11.57 8.80
C GLU A 44 -38.51 -10.82 9.68
N GLY A 45 -37.24 -10.85 9.30
CA GLY A 45 -36.17 -10.04 9.89
C GLY A 45 -35.08 -10.77 10.65
N PHE A 46 -35.17 -12.09 10.84
CA PHE A 46 -34.08 -12.87 11.44
C PHE A 46 -33.18 -13.45 10.38
N SER A 47 -31.84 -13.27 10.54
CA SER A 47 -30.83 -13.86 9.65
C SER A 47 -29.56 -14.19 10.42
N GLY A 48 -28.78 -15.08 9.87
CA GLY A 48 -27.49 -15.40 10.47
C GLY A 48 -26.67 -16.37 9.62
N TRP A 49 -25.43 -16.56 10.05
CA TRP A 49 -24.54 -17.54 9.45
C TRP A 49 -23.57 -18.09 10.48
N LEU A 50 -23.13 -19.29 10.22
CA LEU A 50 -22.05 -20.00 10.89
C LEU A 50 -20.97 -20.28 9.85
N ASN A 51 -19.74 -19.94 10.19
CA ASN A 51 -18.56 -20.25 9.37
C ASN A 51 -17.55 -20.99 10.24
N LEU A 52 -17.14 -22.16 9.80
CA LEU A 52 -16.10 -22.96 10.43
C LEU A 52 -14.97 -23.10 9.43
N ASN A 53 -13.78 -22.70 9.83
CA ASN A 53 -12.58 -22.77 9.01
C ASN A 53 -11.49 -23.53 9.75
N TYR A 54 -10.95 -24.53 9.11
CA TYR A 54 -9.75 -25.23 9.55
C TYR A 54 -8.64 -25.00 8.53
N SER A 55 -7.43 -24.66 9.00
CA SER A 55 -6.26 -24.61 8.15
C SER A 55 -5.10 -25.34 8.80
N ASN A 56 -4.28 -25.97 7.96
CA ASN A 56 -3.04 -26.62 8.35
C ASN A 56 -1.96 -26.26 7.33
N THR A 57 -0.81 -25.84 7.84
CA THR A 57 0.37 -25.49 7.03
C THR A 57 1.57 -26.26 7.58
N GLU A 58 2.33 -26.89 6.70
CA GLU A 58 3.58 -27.55 7.03
C GLU A 58 4.68 -27.07 6.10
N GLN A 59 5.86 -26.84 6.65
CA GLN A 59 7.07 -26.51 5.91
C GLN A 59 8.15 -27.52 6.18
N LEU A 60 8.80 -27.96 5.13
CA LEU A 60 9.91 -28.90 5.19
C LEU A 60 11.12 -28.30 4.47
N GLU A 61 12.30 -28.57 5.00
CA GLU A 61 13.60 -28.26 4.40
C GLU A 61 14.41 -29.56 4.35
N ASP A 62 14.86 -29.91 3.17
CA ASP A 62 15.53 -31.19 2.88
C ASP A 62 14.78 -32.42 3.40
N GLY A 63 13.45 -32.37 3.35
CA GLY A 63 12.57 -33.43 3.84
C GLY A 63 12.42 -33.52 5.36
N LYS A 64 13.02 -32.59 6.11
CA LYS A 64 12.79 -32.44 7.56
C LYS A 64 11.75 -31.36 7.80
N LYS A 65 10.81 -31.62 8.70
CA LYS A 65 9.83 -30.64 9.10
C LYS A 65 10.49 -29.54 9.91
N ILE A 66 10.45 -28.30 9.40
CA ILE A 66 10.99 -27.11 10.08
C ILE A 66 9.90 -26.30 10.79
N SER A 67 8.67 -26.35 10.30
CA SER A 67 7.54 -25.72 10.99
C SER A 67 6.22 -26.40 10.64
N SER A 68 5.27 -26.30 11.56
CA SER A 68 3.88 -26.59 11.26
C SER A 68 2.97 -25.68 12.04
N SER A 69 1.85 -25.32 11.44
CA SER A 69 0.82 -24.55 12.10
C SER A 69 -0.55 -25.11 11.72
N ASP A 70 -1.39 -25.32 12.72
CA ASP A 70 -2.80 -25.62 12.52
C ASP A 70 -3.65 -24.58 13.23
N SER A 71 -4.77 -24.22 12.62
CA SER A 71 -5.73 -23.31 13.23
C SER A 71 -7.15 -23.74 12.96
N PHE A 72 -8.00 -23.52 13.94
CA PHE A 72 -9.43 -23.73 13.85
C PHE A 72 -10.17 -22.45 14.24
N LEU A 73 -10.89 -21.86 13.28
CA LEU A 73 -11.65 -20.65 13.45
C LEU A 73 -13.14 -20.93 13.32
N GLN A 74 -13.91 -20.51 14.31
CA GLN A 74 -15.36 -20.58 14.32
C GLN A 74 -15.94 -19.17 14.38
N ASN A 75 -16.79 -18.81 13.45
CA ASN A 75 -17.46 -17.53 13.41
C ASN A 75 -18.99 -17.75 13.43
N TYR A 76 -19.66 -17.03 14.29
CA TYR A 76 -21.10 -17.04 14.45
C TYR A 76 -21.63 -15.62 14.27
N TYR A 77 -22.66 -15.47 13.51
CA TYR A 77 -23.34 -14.19 13.31
C TYR A 77 -24.83 -14.42 13.36
N LEU A 78 -25.50 -13.62 14.16
CA LEU A 78 -26.95 -13.59 14.28
C LEU A 78 -27.40 -12.15 14.14
N SER A 79 -28.42 -11.89 13.36
CA SER A 79 -29.03 -10.58 13.27
C SER A 79 -30.56 -10.67 13.27
N TYR A 80 -31.16 -9.68 13.91
CA TYR A 80 -32.59 -9.46 13.87
C TYR A 80 -32.86 -8.01 13.50
N GLY A 81 -33.52 -7.81 12.37
CA GLY A 81 -33.86 -6.49 11.87
C GLY A 81 -35.35 -6.38 11.58
N ARG A 82 -35.95 -5.28 11.97
CA ARG A 82 -37.36 -4.99 11.69
C ARG A 82 -37.60 -3.55 11.36
N SER A 83 -38.46 -3.30 10.40
CA SER A 83 -39.00 -1.96 10.14
C SER A 83 -40.24 -1.73 11.01
N ILE A 84 -40.15 -0.73 11.88
CA ILE A 84 -41.30 -0.29 12.71
C ILE A 84 -42.28 0.50 11.84
N THR A 85 -41.73 1.31 10.94
CA THR A 85 -42.44 2.04 9.90
C THR A 85 -41.65 1.95 8.60
N PRO A 86 -42.18 2.33 7.44
CA PRO A 86 -41.39 2.35 6.18
C PRO A 86 -40.13 3.19 6.26
N ALA A 87 -40.06 4.13 7.20
CA ALA A 87 -38.90 5.01 7.38
C ALA A 87 -38.00 4.63 8.55
N LEU A 88 -38.55 3.96 9.58
CA LEU A 88 -37.82 3.63 10.82
C LEU A 88 -37.56 2.14 10.90
N SER A 89 -36.30 1.76 10.96
CA SER A 89 -35.85 0.38 11.14
C SER A 89 -34.82 0.29 12.28
N TYR A 90 -34.73 -0.89 12.86
CA TYR A 90 -33.65 -1.23 13.77
C TYR A 90 -33.08 -2.59 13.42
N GLN A 91 -31.82 -2.80 13.78
CA GLN A 91 -31.10 -4.04 13.63
C GLN A 91 -30.31 -4.33 14.90
N LEU A 92 -30.55 -5.50 15.46
CA LEU A 92 -29.73 -6.09 16.51
C LEU A 92 -28.85 -7.14 15.87
N TYR A 93 -27.58 -7.18 16.18
CA TYR A 93 -26.73 -8.28 15.78
C TYR A 93 -25.76 -8.69 16.88
N PHE A 94 -25.38 -9.94 16.81
CA PHE A 94 -24.41 -10.54 17.68
C PHE A 94 -23.43 -11.35 16.84
N ARG A 95 -22.17 -11.02 16.98
CA ARG A 95 -21.07 -11.75 16.35
C ARG A 95 -20.17 -12.33 17.44
N THR A 96 -19.76 -13.58 17.26
CA THR A 96 -18.71 -14.18 18.09
C THR A 96 -17.78 -15.02 17.25
N SER A 97 -16.52 -15.01 17.58
CA SER A 97 -15.51 -15.86 16.96
C SER A 97 -14.64 -16.51 18.03
N PHE A 98 -14.22 -17.73 17.73
CA PHE A 98 -13.29 -18.52 18.53
C PHE A 98 -12.19 -18.99 17.59
N SER A 99 -10.95 -18.71 17.94
CA SER A 99 -9.77 -19.17 17.21
C SER A 99 -8.88 -19.94 18.14
N ASP A 100 -8.50 -21.13 17.73
CA ASP A 100 -7.51 -21.96 18.37
C ASP A 100 -6.40 -22.26 17.37
N SER A 101 -5.16 -21.98 17.73
CA SER A 101 -4.02 -22.17 16.85
C SER A 101 -2.86 -22.83 17.59
N HIS A 102 -2.20 -23.75 16.91
CA HIS A 102 -1.01 -24.43 17.39
C HIS A 102 0.08 -24.28 16.34
N SER A 103 1.29 -23.96 16.77
CA SER A 103 2.45 -23.93 15.90
C SER A 103 3.61 -24.66 16.54
N THR A 104 4.43 -25.30 15.72
CA THR A 104 5.63 -26.01 16.14
C THR A 104 6.78 -25.53 15.25
N ASP A 105 7.88 -25.12 15.86
CA ASP A 105 9.08 -24.65 15.17
C ASP A 105 10.05 -25.80 14.81
N ALA A 106 11.16 -25.46 14.18
CA ALA A 106 12.20 -26.41 13.75
C ALA A 106 12.86 -27.17 14.91
N GLU A 107 12.84 -26.61 16.11
CA GLU A 107 13.41 -27.20 17.32
C GLU A 107 12.41 -28.13 18.04
N GLY A 108 11.18 -28.23 17.51
CA GLY A 108 10.10 -29.01 18.09
C GLY A 108 9.40 -28.32 19.26
N LYS A 109 9.66 -27.02 19.50
CA LYS A 109 8.97 -26.23 20.50
C LYS A 109 7.57 -25.89 20.00
N SER A 110 6.58 -26.25 20.79
CA SER A 110 5.18 -26.03 20.45
C SER A 110 4.62 -24.82 21.17
N THR A 111 3.92 -23.97 20.45
CA THR A 111 3.18 -22.83 21.00
C THR A 111 1.70 -22.96 20.67
N SER A 112 0.84 -22.52 21.56
CA SER A 112 -0.59 -22.49 21.36
C SER A 112 -1.15 -21.13 21.71
N ALA A 113 -2.13 -20.65 20.93
CA ALA A 113 -2.85 -19.42 21.21
C ALA A 113 -4.35 -19.64 21.04
N TYR A 114 -5.10 -19.15 22.00
CA TYR A 114 -6.56 -19.14 21.97
C TYR A 114 -7.06 -17.71 21.99
N GLN A 115 -8.01 -17.41 21.10
CA GLN A 115 -8.66 -16.11 21.02
C GLN A 115 -10.16 -16.27 20.96
N ARG A 116 -10.87 -15.44 21.71
CA ARG A 116 -12.32 -15.33 21.67
C ARG A 116 -12.72 -13.88 21.49
N VAL A 117 -13.63 -13.63 20.55
CA VAL A 117 -14.22 -12.30 20.34
C VAL A 117 -15.73 -12.40 20.49
N MET A 118 -16.33 -11.42 21.17
CA MET A 118 -17.78 -11.27 21.29
C MET A 118 -18.16 -9.83 20.96
N GLU A 119 -19.14 -9.65 20.09
CA GLU A 119 -19.56 -8.34 19.59
C GLU A 119 -21.09 -8.25 19.50
N PRO A 120 -21.79 -7.83 20.57
CA PRO A 120 -23.17 -7.37 20.49
C PRO A 120 -23.25 -5.95 19.90
N ALA A 121 -24.24 -5.70 19.07
CA ALA A 121 -24.48 -4.39 18.49
C ALA A 121 -25.95 -4.09 18.24
N LEU A 122 -26.29 -2.80 18.25
CA LEU A 122 -27.60 -2.26 17.93
C LEU A 122 -27.44 -1.09 16.96
N ASP A 123 -28.14 -1.13 15.86
CA ASP A 123 -28.26 -0.04 14.89
C ASP A 123 -29.74 0.38 14.74
N ILE A 124 -29.98 1.68 14.75
CA ILE A 124 -31.30 2.28 14.49
C ILE A 124 -31.13 3.23 13.32
N SER A 125 -32.02 3.14 12.35
CA SER A 125 -32.00 4.05 11.20
C SER A 125 -33.41 4.57 10.88
N LEU A 126 -33.49 5.87 10.68
CA LEU A 126 -34.64 6.59 10.17
C LEU A 126 -34.26 7.15 8.80
N ARG A 127 -34.94 6.76 7.75
CA ARG A 127 -34.67 7.21 6.39
C ARG A 127 -35.90 7.75 5.72
N ASN A 128 -35.76 8.97 5.21
CA ASN A 128 -36.73 9.66 4.39
C ASN A 128 -36.03 10.14 3.12
N PRO A 129 -36.68 10.36 1.99
CA PRO A 129 -36.06 10.88 0.78
C PRO A 129 -35.24 12.18 0.96
N MET A 130 -35.54 12.97 1.97
CA MET A 130 -34.87 14.25 2.24
C MET A 130 -33.88 14.21 3.40
N TYR A 131 -34.00 13.29 4.31
CA TYR A 131 -33.13 13.19 5.49
C TYR A 131 -32.94 11.76 5.97
N GLY A 132 -31.83 11.50 6.57
CA GLY A 132 -31.48 10.26 7.24
C GLY A 132 -30.95 10.51 8.64
N LEU A 133 -31.33 9.66 9.58
CA LEU A 133 -30.76 9.61 10.92
C LEU A 133 -30.39 8.17 11.23
N SER A 134 -29.17 7.93 11.65
CA SER A 134 -28.77 6.63 12.16
C SER A 134 -27.99 6.78 13.46
N ALA A 135 -28.18 5.84 14.36
CA ALA A 135 -27.43 5.76 15.60
C ALA A 135 -27.18 4.29 15.94
N GLY A 136 -26.03 4.01 16.52
CA GLY A 136 -25.68 2.65 16.87
C GLY A 136 -24.73 2.57 18.05
N TYR A 137 -24.72 1.38 18.62
CA TYR A 137 -23.83 0.97 19.69
C TYR A 137 -23.25 -0.39 19.37
N ARG A 138 -21.96 -0.54 19.58
CA ARG A 138 -21.22 -1.78 19.41
C ARG A 138 -20.26 -1.95 20.58
N ARG A 139 -20.19 -3.16 21.12
CA ARG A 139 -19.17 -3.52 22.11
C ARG A 139 -18.48 -4.78 21.67
N GLN A 140 -17.19 -4.73 21.51
CA GLN A 140 -16.36 -5.88 21.19
C GLN A 140 -15.49 -6.22 22.41
N GLU A 141 -15.58 -7.46 22.88
CA GLU A 141 -14.67 -8.00 23.89
C GLU A 141 -13.82 -9.09 23.24
N GLN A 142 -12.52 -8.97 23.38
CA GLN A 142 -11.53 -9.90 22.87
C GLN A 142 -10.70 -10.42 24.04
N TRP A 143 -10.70 -11.72 24.22
CA TRP A 143 -9.84 -12.45 25.14
C TRP A 143 -8.78 -13.16 24.32
N SER A 144 -7.53 -13.06 24.71
CA SER A 144 -6.43 -13.82 24.11
C SER A 144 -5.57 -14.41 25.20
N THR A 145 -5.21 -15.67 25.01
CA THR A 145 -4.31 -16.45 25.86
C THR A 145 -3.30 -17.13 24.95
N ALA A 146 -2.02 -16.95 25.19
CA ALA A 146 -0.97 -17.65 24.46
C ALA A 146 0.09 -18.21 25.42
N HIS A 147 0.72 -19.30 25.03
CA HIS A 147 1.61 -20.10 25.90
C HIS A 147 2.81 -19.33 26.50
N LEU A 148 3.23 -18.22 25.87
CA LEU A 148 4.39 -17.43 26.25
C LEU A 148 4.09 -15.94 26.46
N SER A 149 2.83 -15.54 26.45
CA SER A 149 2.42 -14.15 26.67
C SER A 149 1.37 -14.08 27.77
N ASP A 150 1.29 -12.92 28.41
CA ASP A 150 0.25 -12.64 29.37
C ASP A 150 -1.15 -12.63 28.75
N ASP A 151 -2.13 -13.05 29.53
CA ASP A 151 -3.53 -12.99 29.12
C ASP A 151 -3.97 -11.55 28.89
N SER A 152 -4.67 -11.27 27.81
CA SER A 152 -5.25 -9.97 27.55
C SER A 152 -6.77 -10.04 27.38
N ARG A 153 -7.44 -8.96 27.82
CA ARG A 153 -8.88 -8.76 27.67
C ARG A 153 -9.16 -7.36 27.14
N LYS A 154 -9.02 -7.18 25.86
CA LYS A 154 -9.32 -5.91 25.21
C LYS A 154 -10.83 -5.74 25.04
N THR A 155 -11.35 -4.60 25.48
CA THR A 155 -12.73 -4.21 25.27
C THR A 155 -12.75 -2.93 24.44
N THR A 156 -13.49 -2.94 23.34
CA THR A 156 -13.76 -1.78 22.49
C THR A 156 -15.24 -1.47 22.57
N GLU A 157 -15.57 -0.28 23.01
CA GLU A 157 -16.93 0.27 22.99
C GLU A 157 -17.01 1.37 21.92
N PHE A 158 -18.01 1.27 21.05
CA PHE A 158 -18.20 2.21 19.96
C PHE A 158 -19.64 2.69 19.91
N TYR A 159 -19.78 4.02 19.93
CA TYR A 159 -21.06 4.72 19.79
C TYR A 159 -20.99 5.61 18.56
N TYR A 160 -22.04 5.65 17.79
CA TYR A 160 -22.12 6.61 16.69
C TYR A 160 -23.53 7.17 16.52
N SER A 161 -23.60 8.38 16.02
CA SER A 161 -24.81 8.93 15.44
C SER A 161 -24.46 9.68 14.16
N ARG A 162 -25.35 9.60 13.20
CA ARG A 162 -25.20 10.21 11.88
C ARG A 162 -26.51 10.84 11.48
N PHE A 163 -26.45 12.06 10.99
CA PHE A 163 -27.55 12.80 10.44
C PHE A 163 -27.17 13.33 9.07
N ASP A 164 -28.00 13.08 8.07
CA ASP A 164 -27.81 13.56 6.71
C ASP A 164 -29.10 14.19 6.17
N ILE A 165 -28.93 15.32 5.46
CA ILE A 165 -29.99 16.00 4.72
C ILE A 165 -29.51 16.15 3.27
N THR A 166 -30.35 15.72 2.34
CA THR A 166 -30.08 15.81 0.91
C THR A 166 -31.28 16.43 0.19
N PRO A 167 -31.53 17.73 0.35
CA PRO A 167 -32.63 18.41 -0.30
C PRO A 167 -32.36 18.57 -1.81
N PHE A 168 -33.42 18.69 -2.63
CA PHE A 168 -33.31 18.68 -4.11
C PHE A 168 -32.52 19.87 -4.68
N GLU A 169 -32.64 21.05 -4.09
CA GLU A 169 -32.06 22.30 -4.66
C GLU A 169 -31.17 23.05 -3.67
N LEU A 170 -30.94 22.50 -2.51
CA LEU A 170 -30.12 23.12 -1.46
C LEU A 170 -28.87 22.27 -1.19
N PRO A 171 -27.85 22.81 -0.53
CA PRO A 171 -26.71 22.06 -0.10
C PRO A 171 -27.08 20.81 0.72
N SER A 172 -26.41 19.70 0.47
CA SER A 172 -26.45 18.56 1.38
C SER A 172 -25.68 18.87 2.66
N LEU A 173 -26.18 18.36 3.77
CA LEU A 173 -25.52 18.47 5.07
C LEU A 173 -25.38 17.06 5.65
N TYR A 174 -24.22 16.75 6.16
CA TYR A 174 -23.90 15.51 6.84
C TYR A 174 -23.25 15.85 8.18
N LEU A 175 -23.75 15.29 9.25
CA LEU A 175 -23.19 15.41 10.60
C LEU A 175 -22.97 14.00 11.15
N GLN A 176 -21.83 13.74 11.74
CA GLN A 176 -21.50 12.49 12.39
C GLN A 176 -20.82 12.75 13.73
N PHE A 177 -21.23 11.99 14.71
CA PHE A 177 -20.55 11.83 15.99
C PHE A 177 -20.16 10.37 16.14
N SER A 178 -18.95 10.11 16.60
CA SER A 178 -18.52 8.78 17.01
C SER A 178 -17.62 8.86 18.24
N ARG A 179 -17.75 7.87 19.11
CA ARG A 179 -16.88 7.70 20.27
C ARG A 179 -16.48 6.25 20.37
N GLN A 180 -15.18 5.99 20.42
CA GLN A 180 -14.60 4.68 20.63
C GLN A 180 -13.74 4.71 21.90
N ARG A 181 -13.94 3.74 22.77
CA ARG A 181 -13.09 3.50 23.93
C ARG A 181 -12.50 2.11 23.83
N ASN A 182 -11.19 2.01 23.93
CA ASN A 182 -10.46 0.74 23.99
C ASN A 182 -9.79 0.65 25.37
N TYR A 183 -10.04 -0.42 26.07
CA TYR A 183 -9.42 -0.62 27.37
C TYR A 183 -9.09 -2.09 27.63
N ASP A 184 -7.99 -2.31 28.34
CA ASP A 184 -7.61 -3.57 28.97
C ASP A 184 -7.11 -3.24 30.38
N TYR A 185 -7.69 -3.89 31.38
CA TYR A 185 -7.30 -3.68 32.78
C TYR A 185 -6.47 -4.82 33.33
N LEU A 186 -6.02 -5.76 32.49
CA LEU A 186 -5.15 -6.84 32.90
C LEU A 186 -3.70 -6.37 32.92
N SER A 187 -3.08 -6.49 34.09
CA SER A 187 -1.64 -6.21 34.26
C SER A 187 -0.80 -7.32 33.59
N PRO A 188 0.34 -7.02 32.93
CA PRO A 188 1.02 -5.72 32.83
C PRO A 188 0.57 -4.83 31.65
N GLY A 189 -0.36 -5.27 30.80
CA GLY A 189 -0.78 -4.59 29.56
C GLY A 189 -1.97 -3.64 29.76
N GLU A 190 -2.04 -2.92 30.88
CA GLU A 190 -3.14 -2.00 31.15
C GLU A 190 -3.19 -0.86 30.11
N THR A 191 -4.33 -0.70 29.44
CA THR A 191 -4.58 0.37 28.48
C THR A 191 -5.96 0.95 28.69
N ASP A 192 -6.11 2.27 28.49
CA ASP A 192 -7.42 2.96 28.42
C ASP A 192 -7.31 4.13 27.46
N THR A 193 -7.85 4.00 26.30
CA THR A 193 -7.82 5.04 25.27
C THR A 193 -9.24 5.39 24.84
N THR A 194 -9.54 6.66 24.74
CA THR A 194 -10.84 7.14 24.24
C THR A 194 -10.62 8.07 23.05
N ASN A 195 -11.18 7.71 21.92
CA ASN A 195 -11.24 8.56 20.72
C ASN A 195 -12.67 9.07 20.53
N THR A 196 -12.83 10.39 20.44
CA THR A 196 -14.11 11.02 20.16
C THR A 196 -13.99 11.90 18.93
N THR A 197 -14.81 11.63 17.93
CA THR A 197 -14.79 12.35 16.65
C THR A 197 -16.14 12.99 16.37
N TYR A 198 -16.11 14.27 16.07
CA TYR A 198 -17.22 15.02 15.49
C TYR A 198 -16.86 15.40 14.07
N SER A 199 -17.69 15.07 13.11
CA SER A 199 -17.47 15.49 11.72
C SER A 199 -18.73 16.10 11.13
N GLY A 200 -18.51 17.15 10.34
CA GLY A 200 -19.57 17.81 9.58
C GLY A 200 -19.11 18.01 8.15
N SER A 201 -19.97 17.74 7.20
CA SER A 201 -19.70 18.09 5.81
C SER A 201 -20.90 18.72 5.12
N SER A 202 -20.63 19.64 4.19
CA SER A 202 -21.62 20.23 3.32
C SER A 202 -21.12 20.22 1.89
N ALA A 203 -21.96 19.78 0.96
CA ALA A 203 -21.64 19.76 -0.46
C ALA A 203 -22.81 20.30 -1.28
N TYR A 204 -22.48 21.01 -2.34
CA TYR A 204 -23.47 21.54 -3.28
C TYR A 204 -22.91 21.58 -4.69
N THR A 205 -23.79 21.32 -5.63
CA THR A 205 -23.48 21.48 -7.07
C THR A 205 -24.58 22.30 -7.70
N TYR A 206 -24.20 23.42 -8.30
CA TYR A 206 -25.08 24.29 -9.04
C TYR A 206 -24.69 24.31 -10.50
N SER A 207 -25.67 24.21 -11.37
CA SER A 207 -25.48 24.23 -12.82
C SER A 207 -26.42 25.28 -13.44
N TYR A 208 -25.84 26.24 -14.14
CA TYR A 208 -26.61 27.25 -14.89
C TYR A 208 -26.03 27.41 -16.28
N LYS A 209 -26.80 27.00 -17.27
CA LYS A 209 -26.37 27.00 -18.71
C LYS A 209 -25.02 26.28 -18.86
N ASP A 210 -24.00 27.02 -19.30
CA ASP A 210 -22.65 26.52 -19.62
C ASP A 210 -21.71 26.49 -18.37
N LEU A 211 -22.19 27.02 -17.23
CA LEU A 211 -21.44 27.12 -15.98
C LEU A 211 -21.89 26.08 -14.98
N LYS A 212 -20.94 25.35 -14.42
CA LYS A 212 -21.14 24.42 -13.33
C LYS A 212 -20.20 24.80 -12.17
N THR A 213 -20.77 24.96 -10.98
CA THR A 213 -20.00 25.23 -9.76
C THR A 213 -20.31 24.16 -8.72
N SER A 214 -19.31 23.75 -7.97
CA SER A 214 -19.50 22.85 -6.84
C SER A 214 -18.55 23.19 -5.71
N TYR A 215 -18.97 22.91 -4.50
CA TYR A 215 -18.10 22.93 -3.34
C TYR A 215 -18.36 21.69 -2.46
N ASN A 216 -17.35 21.35 -1.67
CA ASN A 216 -17.41 20.36 -0.61
C ASN A 216 -16.58 20.87 0.56
N LEU A 217 -17.20 20.96 1.71
CA LEU A 217 -16.58 21.39 2.96
C LEU A 217 -16.68 20.25 3.95
N ILE A 218 -15.60 19.92 4.62
CA ILE A 218 -15.51 18.87 5.64
C ILE A 218 -14.77 19.44 6.84
N TYR A 219 -15.36 19.33 8.02
CA TYR A 219 -14.71 19.63 9.28
C TYR A 219 -14.73 18.39 10.16
N THR A 220 -13.61 18.08 10.78
CA THR A 220 -13.45 16.98 11.71
C THR A 220 -12.73 17.47 12.96
N HIS A 221 -13.31 17.22 14.11
CA HIS A 221 -12.73 17.44 15.43
C HIS A 221 -12.56 16.10 16.11
N THR A 222 -11.33 15.71 16.44
CA THR A 222 -11.00 14.44 17.07
C THR A 222 -10.32 14.71 18.40
N VAL A 223 -10.79 14.05 19.45
CA VAL A 223 -10.19 14.08 20.78
C VAL A 223 -9.75 12.68 21.15
N ASP A 224 -8.46 12.48 21.33
CA ASP A 224 -7.85 11.26 21.83
C ASP A 224 -7.42 11.48 23.29
N GLU A 225 -7.86 10.62 24.19
CA GLU A 225 -7.51 10.65 25.61
C GLU A 225 -6.83 9.33 25.96
N THR A 226 -5.63 9.44 26.52
CA THR A 226 -4.77 8.33 26.96
C THR A 226 -4.28 8.60 28.38
N PRO A 227 -5.12 8.38 29.41
CA PRO A 227 -4.82 8.79 30.78
C PRO A 227 -3.55 8.19 31.39
N ILE A 228 -3.01 7.12 30.80
CA ILE A 228 -1.87 6.35 31.31
C ILE A 228 -0.54 6.88 30.75
N ASP A 229 -0.58 7.61 29.64
CA ASP A 229 0.63 8.08 28.94
C ASP A 229 1.07 9.49 29.34
N THR A 230 2.32 9.84 29.05
CA THR A 230 2.89 11.20 29.23
C THR A 230 2.06 12.24 28.50
N VAL A 231 1.56 11.91 27.31
CA VAL A 231 0.59 12.70 26.54
C VAL A 231 -0.82 12.23 26.91
N SER A 232 -1.48 12.93 27.82
CA SER A 232 -2.78 12.51 28.34
C SER A 232 -3.95 12.80 27.42
N LYS A 233 -3.79 13.75 26.50
CA LYS A 233 -4.84 14.17 25.56
C LYS A 233 -4.27 14.80 24.30
N SER A 234 -4.80 14.39 23.16
CA SER A 234 -4.57 15.02 21.85
C SER A 234 -5.90 15.52 21.29
N VAL A 235 -5.91 16.74 20.79
CA VAL A 235 -7.05 17.33 20.08
C VAL A 235 -6.61 17.70 18.68
N ASN A 236 -7.26 17.14 17.68
CA ASN A 236 -6.98 17.40 16.28
C ASN A 236 -8.22 18.00 15.61
N ASP A 237 -8.08 19.23 15.15
CA ASP A 237 -9.05 19.93 14.32
C ASP A 237 -8.58 19.88 12.86
N ASN A 238 -9.40 19.36 11.98
CA ASN A 238 -9.11 19.30 10.55
C ASN A 238 -10.26 19.92 9.77
N PHE A 239 -9.93 20.88 8.92
CA PHE A 239 -10.87 21.46 7.97
C PHE A 239 -10.35 21.25 6.54
N ASN A 240 -11.19 20.69 5.68
CA ASN A 240 -10.95 20.54 4.25
C ASN A 240 -12.08 21.20 3.47
N GLY A 241 -11.72 22.15 2.64
CA GLY A 241 -12.65 22.82 1.75
C GLY A 241 -12.18 22.72 0.29
N SER A 242 -13.01 22.16 -0.57
CA SER A 242 -12.74 22.13 -2.01
C SER A 242 -13.83 22.84 -2.79
N TYR A 243 -13.44 23.49 -3.87
CA TYR A 243 -14.36 24.11 -4.81
C TYR A 243 -13.92 23.87 -6.24
N ASN A 244 -14.89 23.84 -7.13
CA ASN A 244 -14.67 23.69 -8.56
C ASN A 244 -15.67 24.57 -9.31
N VAL A 245 -15.14 25.34 -10.26
CA VAL A 245 -15.92 26.15 -11.22
C VAL A 245 -15.54 25.70 -12.61
N ALA A 246 -16.47 25.20 -13.37
CA ALA A 246 -16.26 24.73 -14.73
C ALA A 246 -17.20 25.44 -15.70
N TYR A 247 -16.63 25.92 -16.79
CA TYR A 247 -17.34 26.51 -17.89
C TYR A 247 -17.07 25.70 -19.16
N ASN A 248 -18.13 25.27 -19.85
CA ASN A 248 -18.02 24.50 -21.10
C ASN A 248 -18.98 25.06 -22.10
N LYS A 249 -18.47 25.50 -23.27
CA LYS A 249 -19.29 26.07 -24.30
C LYS A 249 -18.84 25.66 -25.70
N SER A 250 -19.81 25.35 -26.51
CA SER A 250 -19.62 25.11 -27.94
C SER A 250 -20.14 26.32 -28.74
N PHE A 251 -19.34 26.76 -29.70
CA PHE A 251 -19.64 27.87 -30.59
C PHE A 251 -19.66 27.36 -32.02
N TRP A 252 -20.35 28.09 -32.90
CA TRP A 252 -20.41 27.84 -34.34
C TRP A 252 -20.77 26.39 -34.68
N ASP A 253 -21.93 25.95 -34.19
CA ASP A 253 -22.45 24.59 -34.39
C ASP A 253 -21.45 23.47 -33.97
N GLY A 254 -20.72 23.69 -32.87
CA GLY A 254 -19.76 22.74 -32.36
C GLY A 254 -18.40 22.73 -33.06
N ARG A 255 -18.13 23.73 -33.91
CA ARG A 255 -16.79 23.85 -34.53
C ARG A 255 -15.72 24.32 -33.56
N VAL A 256 -16.10 25.12 -32.57
CA VAL A 256 -15.20 25.56 -31.52
C VAL A 256 -15.77 25.13 -30.17
N ASN A 257 -15.02 24.32 -29.42
CA ASN A 257 -15.35 23.94 -28.06
C ASN A 257 -14.33 24.56 -27.13
N VAL A 258 -14.80 25.24 -26.12
CA VAL A 258 -13.96 25.85 -25.08
C VAL A 258 -14.40 25.32 -23.74
N SER A 259 -13.45 24.86 -22.98
CA SER A 259 -13.63 24.55 -21.56
C SER A 259 -12.62 25.29 -20.71
N ALA A 260 -13.08 25.87 -19.62
CA ALA A 260 -12.25 26.49 -18.60
C ALA A 260 -12.69 25.98 -17.25
N GLY A 261 -11.76 25.65 -16.39
CA GLY A 261 -12.02 25.18 -15.06
C GLY A 261 -11.09 25.83 -14.06
N TYR A 262 -11.63 26.19 -12.90
CA TYR A 262 -10.88 26.65 -11.77
C TYR A 262 -11.28 25.84 -10.55
N GLN A 263 -10.28 25.25 -9.90
CA GLN A 263 -10.49 24.40 -8.72
C GLN A 263 -9.50 24.76 -7.63
N GLY A 264 -9.91 24.56 -6.40
CA GLY A 264 -9.02 24.71 -5.27
C GLY A 264 -9.41 23.80 -4.13
N ASN A 265 -8.40 23.45 -3.35
CA ASN A 265 -8.55 22.70 -2.12
C ASN A 265 -7.72 23.37 -1.03
N TYR A 266 -8.39 23.73 0.06
CA TYR A 266 -7.78 24.29 1.26
C TYR A 266 -7.90 23.28 2.39
N SER A 267 -6.80 22.97 3.04
CA SER A 267 -6.79 22.20 4.27
C SER A 267 -6.12 22.99 5.39
N TRP A 268 -6.72 22.92 6.55
CA TRP A 268 -6.21 23.46 7.79
C TRP A 268 -6.26 22.36 8.85
N ASN A 269 -5.15 22.15 9.51
CA ASN A 269 -5.02 21.16 10.57
C ASN A 269 -4.41 21.85 11.79
N LYS A 270 -5.06 21.67 12.95
CA LYS A 270 -4.55 22.12 14.24
C LYS A 270 -4.48 20.93 15.17
N SER A 271 -3.31 20.66 15.69
CA SER A 271 -3.05 19.64 16.71
C SER A 271 -2.73 20.34 18.04
N GLU A 272 -3.39 19.92 19.10
CA GLU A 272 -3.12 20.36 20.46
C GLU A 272 -2.86 19.14 21.34
N LEU A 273 -1.66 19.03 21.88
CA LEU A 273 -1.25 17.97 22.79
C LEU A 273 -1.28 18.48 24.22
N SER A 274 -1.97 17.79 25.10
CA SER A 274 -1.93 18.06 26.55
C SER A 274 -0.98 17.06 27.21
N VAL A 275 0.00 17.58 27.92
CA VAL A 275 1.09 16.83 28.54
C VAL A 275 0.97 16.95 30.06
N SER A 276 1.23 15.84 30.76
CA SER A 276 1.16 15.82 32.22
C SER A 276 2.33 16.52 32.90
N GLU A 277 3.45 16.67 32.18
CA GLU A 277 4.66 17.33 32.64
C GLU A 277 4.83 18.69 31.97
N THR A 278 5.36 19.67 32.70
CA THR A 278 5.68 21.01 32.20
C THR A 278 7.17 21.27 32.28
N GLY A 279 7.68 22.20 31.46
CA GLY A 279 9.11 22.51 31.37
C GLY A 279 9.78 21.76 30.22
N GLU A 280 11.02 21.35 30.40
CA GLU A 280 11.76 20.56 29.40
C GLU A 280 11.32 19.10 29.44
N VAL A 281 10.56 18.66 28.46
CA VAL A 281 10.04 17.29 28.34
C VAL A 281 10.63 16.61 27.12
N LEU A 282 11.03 15.35 27.28
CA LEU A 282 11.57 14.51 26.22
C LEU A 282 10.44 13.88 25.43
N PHE A 283 10.39 14.13 24.12
CA PHE A 283 9.42 13.54 23.20
C PHE A 283 10.10 12.68 22.15
N GLU A 284 9.51 11.56 21.86
CA GLU A 284 9.81 10.80 20.66
C GLU A 284 9.43 11.60 19.41
N ARG A 285 10.27 11.55 18.40
CA ARG A 285 10.01 12.14 17.08
C ARG A 285 9.39 11.06 16.19
N THR A 286 8.17 11.29 15.75
CA THR A 286 7.44 10.34 14.89
C THR A 286 8.30 9.98 13.67
N PRO A 287 8.67 8.72 13.47
CA PRO A 287 9.47 8.31 12.34
C PRO A 287 8.60 8.24 11.06
N PHE A 288 9.16 8.67 9.94
CA PHE A 288 8.62 8.40 8.61
C PHE A 288 9.15 7.09 8.03
N GLY A 289 10.27 6.58 8.55
CA GLY A 289 10.85 5.31 8.15
C GLY A 289 12.22 5.05 8.78
N GLY A 290 12.58 3.78 8.87
CA GLY A 290 13.93 3.33 9.16
C GLY A 290 14.75 3.21 7.87
N ILE A 291 16.05 3.41 7.97
CA ILE A 291 17.00 3.26 6.87
C ILE A 291 18.23 2.50 7.36
N TYR A 292 18.81 1.66 6.50
CA TYR A 292 19.93 0.82 6.88
C TYR A 292 20.85 0.53 5.69
N ALA A 293 22.17 0.49 5.94
CA ALA A 293 23.15 -0.07 5.02
C ALA A 293 24.34 -0.65 5.77
N LEU A 294 24.86 -1.77 5.29
CA LEU A 294 26.11 -2.34 5.76
C LEU A 294 27.30 -1.59 5.14
N GLY A 295 28.22 -1.10 5.98
CA GLY A 295 29.44 -0.46 5.53
C GLY A 295 30.51 -1.48 5.11
N THR A 296 31.05 -1.34 3.91
CA THR A 296 32.08 -2.22 3.36
C THR A 296 33.52 -1.73 3.59
N THR A 297 33.71 -0.53 4.11
CA THR A 297 35.01 0.11 4.32
C THR A 297 35.31 0.29 5.80
N LEU A 298 36.59 0.32 6.15
CA LEU A 298 37.08 0.65 7.51
C LEU A 298 36.75 2.09 7.94
N GLN A 299 36.31 2.93 7.04
CA GLN A 299 35.85 4.28 7.36
C GLN A 299 34.37 4.23 7.73
N PRO A 300 34.01 4.71 8.93
CA PRO A 300 32.61 4.70 9.38
C PRO A 300 31.71 5.70 8.65
N ASN A 301 32.26 6.52 7.79
CA ASN A 301 31.57 7.49 6.97
C ASN A 301 31.22 6.85 5.62
N VAL A 302 30.09 6.19 5.55
CA VAL A 302 29.57 5.66 4.29
C VAL A 302 28.69 6.72 3.65
N ASP A 303 29.13 7.21 2.52
CA ASP A 303 28.50 8.30 1.78
C ASP A 303 27.50 7.74 0.75
N ASN A 304 26.72 6.76 1.16
CA ASN A 304 25.76 6.06 0.32
C ASN A 304 24.32 6.43 0.68
N MET A 305 23.42 6.31 -0.30
CA MET A 305 22.00 6.26 -0.03
C MET A 305 21.69 4.98 0.79
N LEU A 306 20.99 5.14 1.91
CA LEU A 306 20.60 4.02 2.74
C LEU A 306 19.22 3.50 2.29
N PRO A 307 19.10 2.21 1.95
CA PRO A 307 17.80 1.58 1.68
C PRO A 307 16.83 1.73 2.84
N SER A 308 15.55 1.81 2.53
CA SER A 308 14.49 1.82 3.55
C SER A 308 14.36 0.45 4.20
N LEU A 309 14.26 0.43 5.53
CA LEU A 309 14.05 -0.77 6.34
C LEU A 309 12.99 -0.46 7.42
N SER A 310 11.75 -0.78 7.14
CA SER A 310 10.60 -0.45 7.99
C SER A 310 10.60 -1.16 9.34
N SER A 311 11.23 -2.34 9.43
CA SER A 311 11.37 -3.09 10.69
C SER A 311 12.23 -2.41 11.75
N LEU A 312 12.93 -1.32 11.42
CA LEU A 312 13.67 -0.50 12.38
C LEU A 312 12.78 0.48 13.17
N VAL A 313 11.54 0.70 12.73
CA VAL A 313 10.60 1.69 13.29
C VAL A 313 9.17 1.17 13.28
N ASP A 314 8.98 -0.12 13.52
CA ASP A 314 7.67 -0.79 13.49
C ASP A 314 7.04 -0.96 14.88
N SER A 315 7.70 -0.42 15.91
CA SER A 315 7.35 -0.56 17.34
C SER A 315 7.41 -1.99 17.85
N ASN A 316 8.18 -2.87 17.18
CA ASN A 316 8.42 -4.24 17.60
C ASN A 316 9.80 -4.39 18.27
N PHE A 317 9.87 -4.12 19.53
CA PHE A 317 11.12 -4.17 20.31
C PHE A 317 11.65 -5.59 20.56
N THR A 318 10.86 -6.63 20.30
CA THR A 318 11.21 -8.02 20.70
C THR A 318 11.88 -8.82 19.59
N THR A 319 11.62 -8.50 18.33
CA THR A 319 12.17 -9.24 17.20
C THR A 319 13.47 -8.62 16.72
N GLY A 320 14.59 -9.33 16.89
CA GLY A 320 15.89 -8.90 16.39
C GLY A 320 15.96 -8.94 14.87
N ILE A 321 16.48 -7.87 14.26
CA ILE A 321 16.68 -7.77 12.82
C ILE A 321 17.98 -8.50 12.48
N THR A 322 17.90 -9.67 11.83
CA THR A 322 19.05 -10.55 11.57
C THR A 322 20.16 -9.90 10.74
N GLU A 323 19.80 -8.95 9.90
CA GLU A 323 20.73 -8.19 9.05
C GLU A 323 21.54 -7.16 9.84
N ILE A 324 21.12 -6.79 11.05
CA ILE A 324 21.75 -5.74 11.87
C ILE A 324 22.33 -6.33 13.15
N ASN A 325 23.41 -7.07 12.99
CA ASN A 325 24.15 -7.68 14.10
C ASN A 325 25.34 -6.82 14.51
N ILE A 326 25.17 -5.89 15.46
CA ILE A 326 26.25 -5.02 15.92
C ILE A 326 27.34 -5.75 16.74
N GLY A 327 27.17 -7.04 16.99
CA GLY A 327 28.21 -7.92 17.55
C GLY A 327 29.26 -8.37 16.54
N THR A 328 29.10 -8.07 15.24
CA THR A 328 30.07 -8.37 14.17
C THR A 328 31.06 -7.24 13.96
N LYS A 329 32.19 -7.55 13.28
CA LYS A 329 33.22 -6.53 12.92
C LYS A 329 32.89 -5.77 11.63
N GLU A 330 31.66 -5.35 11.51
CA GLU A 330 31.15 -4.64 10.34
C GLU A 330 30.58 -3.29 10.74
N PHE A 331 30.57 -2.34 9.81
CA PHE A 331 30.03 -1.01 10.07
C PHE A 331 28.56 -0.95 9.66
N HIS A 332 27.67 -1.05 10.64
CA HIS A 332 26.23 -0.96 10.44
C HIS A 332 25.81 0.52 10.47
N ASN A 333 25.33 1.04 9.34
CA ASN A 333 24.70 2.36 9.26
C ASN A 333 23.22 2.21 9.62
N ILE A 334 22.84 2.48 10.86
CA ILE A 334 21.48 2.35 11.38
C ILE A 334 20.89 3.75 11.43
N GLY A 335 19.82 3.99 10.70
CA GLY A 335 19.28 5.34 10.58
C GLY A 335 17.76 5.42 10.65
N ILE A 336 17.32 6.66 10.86
CA ILE A 336 15.92 7.02 11.02
C ILE A 336 15.61 8.29 10.23
N TRP A 337 14.43 8.32 9.63
CA TRP A 337 13.89 9.48 8.94
C TRP A 337 12.76 10.09 9.77
N VAL A 338 12.92 11.38 10.12
CA VAL A 338 11.98 12.16 10.95
C VAL A 338 11.70 13.52 10.30
N SER A 339 10.78 14.30 10.87
CA SER A 339 10.58 15.69 10.43
C SER A 339 11.79 16.58 10.80
N SER A 340 12.26 17.39 9.84
CA SER A 340 13.31 18.37 10.06
C SER A 340 12.85 19.57 10.89
N GLU A 341 11.54 19.77 11.07
CA GLU A 341 10.97 20.91 11.79
C GLU A 341 11.23 20.85 13.31
N LYS A 342 11.48 19.65 13.84
CA LYS A 342 11.73 19.43 15.26
C LYS A 342 13.15 18.94 15.52
N SER A 343 13.76 19.47 16.56
CA SER A 343 15.13 19.08 16.92
C SER A 343 15.18 17.69 17.57
N VAL A 344 16.24 16.97 17.31
CA VAL A 344 16.61 15.70 17.95
C VAL A 344 17.82 15.94 18.84
N ASP A 345 17.80 15.43 20.08
CA ASP A 345 18.91 15.55 21.02
C ASP A 345 19.54 14.20 21.37
N ARG A 346 18.86 13.09 21.06
CA ARG A 346 19.37 11.73 21.26
C ARG A 346 18.74 10.70 20.34
N LEU A 347 19.45 9.58 20.17
CA LEU A 347 18.93 8.37 19.54
C LEU A 347 18.86 7.25 20.59
N PHE A 348 17.82 6.46 20.53
CA PHE A 348 17.71 5.19 21.22
C PHE A 348 17.86 4.05 20.22
N ILE A 349 18.72 3.09 20.52
CA ILE A 349 18.91 1.87 19.74
C ILE A 349 18.65 0.69 20.67
N TYR A 350 17.64 -0.11 20.31
CA TYR A 350 17.23 -1.27 21.10
C TYR A 350 17.88 -2.54 20.56
N VAL A 351 18.27 -3.44 21.47
CA VAL A 351 18.96 -4.68 21.13
C VAL A 351 18.41 -5.86 21.95
N ASN A 352 18.46 -7.04 21.36
CA ASN A 352 17.88 -8.27 21.86
C ASN A 352 18.71 -9.00 22.95
N LYS A 353 19.72 -8.33 23.51
CA LYS A 353 20.62 -8.95 24.52
C LYS A 353 21.05 -7.99 25.61
N ASN A 354 21.35 -8.56 26.78
CA ASN A 354 22.00 -7.82 27.85
C ASN A 354 23.45 -7.45 27.45
N VAL A 355 23.65 -6.21 27.11
CA VAL A 355 24.94 -5.63 26.72
C VAL A 355 25.56 -4.77 27.84
N THR A 356 25.00 -4.72 29.03
CA THR A 356 25.55 -3.95 30.17
C THR A 356 26.97 -4.35 30.58
N PRO A 357 27.43 -5.60 30.39
CA PRO A 357 28.80 -5.96 30.68
C PRO A 357 29.82 -5.40 29.66
N ASP A 358 29.37 -4.98 28.53
CA ASP A 358 30.26 -4.42 27.47
C ASP A 358 30.45 -2.91 27.65
N THR A 359 31.68 -2.51 28.01
CA THR A 359 32.05 -1.11 28.17
C THR A 359 32.53 -0.45 26.86
N ASN A 360 32.73 -1.22 25.80
CA ASN A 360 33.22 -0.66 24.54
C ASN A 360 32.12 0.15 23.84
N LEU A 361 30.90 -0.37 23.72
CA LEU A 361 29.80 0.35 23.10
C LEU A 361 29.18 1.44 23.97
N THR A 362 29.58 1.57 25.23
CA THR A 362 29.24 2.73 26.08
C THR A 362 30.26 3.87 25.95
N ASN A 363 31.37 3.66 25.24
CA ASN A 363 32.32 4.69 24.94
C ASN A 363 31.84 5.55 23.76
N PRO A 364 31.60 6.87 23.92
CA PRO A 364 31.16 7.74 22.84
C PRO A 364 32.08 7.71 21.60
N GLY A 365 33.40 7.49 21.78
CA GLY A 365 34.38 7.40 20.70
C GLY A 365 34.16 6.19 19.76
N ASN A 366 33.41 5.21 20.17
CA ASN A 366 33.11 4.00 19.40
C ASN A 366 31.82 4.13 18.57
N TRP A 367 31.23 5.31 18.56
CA TRP A 367 30.08 5.64 17.72
C TRP A 367 30.38 6.86 16.86
N LYS A 368 29.78 6.87 15.68
CA LYS A 368 29.71 8.04 14.79
C LYS A 368 28.27 8.32 14.43
N ILE A 369 27.82 9.54 14.64
CA ILE A 369 26.46 9.98 14.30
C ILE A 369 26.57 11.02 13.20
N TYR A 370 25.78 10.85 12.17
CA TYR A 370 25.65 11.80 11.06
C TYR A 370 24.21 12.24 10.89
N LYS A 371 24.05 13.47 10.41
CA LYS A 371 22.77 14.02 10.01
C LYS A 371 22.79 14.48 8.55
N SER A 372 21.62 14.47 7.91
CA SER A 372 21.41 15.02 6.58
C SER A 372 19.96 15.42 6.37
N ASN A 373 19.71 16.35 5.46
CA ASN A 373 18.35 16.63 4.99
C ASN A 373 17.95 15.76 3.80
N PHE A 374 18.91 15.04 3.22
CA PHE A 374 18.69 14.15 2.07
C PHE A 374 19.36 12.80 2.30
N ASN A 375 18.66 11.73 1.96
CA ASN A 375 19.25 10.39 1.96
C ASN A 375 19.84 10.07 0.58
N SER A 376 20.97 10.72 0.26
CA SER A 376 21.67 10.55 -1.02
C SER A 376 23.17 10.53 -0.86
N ILE A 377 23.86 10.08 -1.91
CA ILE A 377 25.33 10.05 -1.95
C ILE A 377 25.86 11.48 -1.79
N GLY A 378 26.90 11.67 -0.97
CA GLY A 378 27.56 12.96 -0.76
C GLY A 378 26.90 13.88 0.27
N THR A 379 25.75 13.50 0.85
CA THR A 379 25.00 14.38 1.78
C THR A 379 25.29 14.11 3.25
N TRP A 380 25.90 12.98 3.59
CA TRP A 380 26.20 12.56 4.97
C TRP A 380 27.53 13.12 5.51
N THR A 381 27.72 14.43 5.39
CA THR A 381 29.01 15.09 5.76
C THR A 381 28.99 15.72 7.14
N ALA A 382 27.81 15.96 7.72
CA ALA A 382 27.67 16.62 9.02
C ALA A 382 27.71 15.60 10.18
N GLU A 383 28.88 15.41 10.79
CA GLU A 383 29.06 14.59 11.98
C GLU A 383 28.56 15.32 13.24
N ILE A 384 27.84 14.60 14.10
CA ILE A 384 27.28 15.10 15.36
C ILE A 384 28.18 14.66 16.52
N SER A 385 28.55 15.60 17.38
CA SER A 385 29.32 15.32 18.59
C SER A 385 28.45 14.63 19.64
N ILE A 386 28.91 13.49 20.14
CA ILE A 386 28.25 12.68 21.16
C ILE A 386 28.68 13.16 22.56
N LEU A 387 27.70 13.44 23.42
CA LEU A 387 27.94 13.80 24.84
C LEU A 387 28.15 12.54 25.69
N SER A 388 27.27 11.56 25.55
CA SER A 388 27.34 10.31 26.33
C SER A 388 26.64 9.18 25.58
N VAL A 389 27.08 7.95 25.89
CA VAL A 389 26.39 6.72 25.52
C VAL A 389 26.14 5.93 26.81
N THR A 390 24.87 5.60 27.06
CA THR A 390 24.45 4.82 28.24
C THR A 390 23.66 3.61 27.82
N VAL A 391 23.70 2.54 28.64
CA VAL A 391 22.91 1.31 28.41
C VAL A 391 21.98 1.12 29.59
N SER A 392 20.74 0.81 29.32
CA SER A 392 19.75 0.49 30.32
C SER A 392 18.87 -0.69 29.89
N PRO A 393 18.37 -1.52 30.83
CA PRO A 393 17.35 -2.49 30.49
C PRO A 393 16.06 -1.76 30.10
N TYR A 394 15.43 -2.22 29.01
CA TYR A 394 14.13 -1.73 28.56
C TYR A 394 13.03 -2.72 28.91
N ASP A 395 13.19 -3.98 28.51
CA ASP A 395 12.31 -5.09 28.86
C ASP A 395 13.14 -6.27 29.32
N THR A 396 13.19 -6.48 30.64
CA THR A 396 13.98 -7.55 31.24
C THR A 396 13.40 -8.95 31.02
N LEU A 397 12.09 -9.05 30.76
CA LEU A 397 11.42 -10.34 30.50
C LEU A 397 11.84 -10.88 29.13
N ASN A 398 11.87 -10.00 28.12
CA ASN A 398 12.27 -10.34 26.76
C ASN A 398 13.76 -10.10 26.50
N ASN A 399 14.55 -9.75 27.54
CA ASN A 399 15.97 -9.47 27.44
C ASN A 399 16.34 -8.32 26.47
N ILE A 400 15.48 -7.30 26.39
CA ILE A 400 15.68 -6.12 25.53
C ILE A 400 16.41 -5.04 26.33
N TYR A 401 17.46 -4.52 25.73
CA TYR A 401 18.28 -3.43 26.25
C TYR A 401 18.32 -2.28 25.30
N ARG A 402 18.60 -1.07 25.80
CA ARG A 402 18.56 0.15 25.03
C ARG A 402 19.84 0.93 25.21
N TYR A 403 20.50 1.29 24.08
CA TYR A 403 21.52 2.32 24.04
C TYR A 403 20.86 3.70 23.91
N GLU A 404 21.20 4.62 24.81
CA GLU A 404 20.89 6.04 24.70
C GLU A 404 22.15 6.78 24.25
N ILE A 405 22.14 7.30 23.03
CA ILE A 405 23.23 8.09 22.44
C ILE A 405 22.81 9.55 22.46
N ARG A 406 23.31 10.32 23.42
CA ARG A 406 22.98 11.71 23.62
C ARG A 406 23.94 12.64 22.90
N PHE A 407 23.41 13.65 22.22
CA PHE A 407 24.20 14.65 21.49
C PHE A 407 24.66 15.78 22.40
N THR A 408 25.75 16.44 22.03
CA THR A 408 26.25 17.63 22.77
C THR A 408 25.27 18.79 22.64
N THR A 409 24.62 18.94 21.48
CA THR A 409 23.60 19.95 21.20
C THR A 409 22.49 19.34 20.35
N SER A 410 21.25 19.80 20.55
CA SER A 410 20.12 19.40 19.73
C SER A 410 20.35 19.73 18.25
N GLN A 411 19.90 18.86 17.37
CA GLN A 411 20.14 18.92 15.93
C GLN A 411 18.82 18.88 15.17
N SER A 412 18.68 19.71 14.14
CA SER A 412 17.55 19.65 13.20
C SER A 412 18.02 19.08 11.86
N ALA A 413 17.41 18.01 11.42
CA ALA A 413 17.62 17.39 10.11
C ALA A 413 16.50 16.37 9.85
N SER A 414 16.32 15.99 8.58
CA SER A 414 15.35 14.94 8.20
C SER A 414 15.86 13.52 8.46
N TYR A 415 17.16 13.32 8.40
CA TYR A 415 17.78 12.00 8.52
C TYR A 415 18.90 12.01 9.55
N PHE A 416 18.93 10.97 10.37
CA PHE A 416 19.99 10.68 11.31
C PHE A 416 20.46 9.25 11.12
N LYS A 417 21.76 8.99 11.22
CA LYS A 417 22.31 7.64 11.25
C LYS A 417 23.38 7.50 12.32
N ALA A 418 23.39 6.34 12.97
CA ALA A 418 24.41 5.90 13.90
C ALA A 418 25.24 4.78 13.25
N ILE A 419 26.56 4.84 13.46
CA ILE A 419 27.51 3.83 13.02
C ILE A 419 28.31 3.39 14.24
N ASN A 420 28.30 2.09 14.57
CA ASN A 420 29.19 1.55 15.58
C ASN A 420 30.60 1.32 15.02
N MET A 421 31.61 1.72 15.77
CA MET A 421 33.04 1.62 15.40
C MET A 421 33.69 0.38 15.98
N GLU A 422 33.14 -0.15 17.05
CA GLU A 422 33.65 -1.30 17.79
C GLU A 422 32.58 -2.38 17.93
N THR A 423 33.01 -3.61 17.98
CA THR A 423 32.13 -4.76 18.21
C THR A 423 31.89 -4.99 19.70
N VAL A 424 30.76 -5.52 20.07
CA VAL A 424 30.46 -6.02 21.42
C VAL A 424 31.26 -7.31 21.61
N ASN A 425 32.49 -7.24 22.08
CA ASN A 425 33.32 -8.45 22.16
C ASN A 425 34.26 -8.57 23.36
N ALA A 426 34.18 -7.67 24.33
CA ALA A 426 35.04 -7.75 25.53
C ALA A 426 34.79 -8.99 26.34
N ILE A 427 33.61 -9.66 26.23
CA ILE A 427 33.19 -10.74 27.12
C ILE A 427 32.55 -11.92 26.31
N GLY A 428 32.78 -11.98 25.00
CA GLY A 428 32.22 -13.06 24.19
C GLY A 428 30.71 -12.97 23.94
N ILE A 429 30.14 -11.75 23.99
CA ILE A 429 28.75 -11.52 23.60
C ILE A 429 28.71 -11.47 22.08
N THR A 430 28.03 -12.44 21.48
CA THR A 430 27.81 -12.57 20.03
C THR A 430 26.35 -12.36 19.70
N ASP A 431 26.02 -12.09 18.43
CA ASP A 431 24.64 -11.99 17.93
C ASP A 431 23.80 -10.94 18.67
N VAL A 432 24.33 -9.71 18.74
CA VAL A 432 23.60 -8.56 19.28
C VAL A 432 22.80 -7.94 18.14
N LEU A 433 21.55 -8.34 18.02
CA LEU A 433 20.65 -7.87 16.97
C LEU A 433 19.95 -6.60 17.41
N VAL A 434 19.94 -5.61 16.51
CA VAL A 434 19.11 -4.40 16.70
C VAL A 434 17.65 -4.77 16.45
N THR A 435 16.77 -4.26 17.30
CA THR A 435 15.34 -4.49 17.20
C THR A 435 14.59 -3.24 16.75
N GLU A 436 15.02 -2.03 17.20
CA GLU A 436 14.33 -0.79 16.94
C GLU A 436 15.29 0.40 17.04
N ILE A 437 14.97 1.52 16.37
CA ILE A 437 15.62 2.81 16.55
C ILE A 437 14.58 3.90 16.76
N GLU A 438 14.80 4.79 17.74
CA GLU A 438 13.98 5.97 17.98
C GLU A 438 14.83 7.23 18.02
N ALA A 439 14.28 8.35 17.57
CA ALA A 439 14.84 9.67 17.71
C ALA A 439 14.03 10.47 18.73
N HIS A 440 14.71 11.09 19.69
CA HIS A 440 14.05 11.89 20.74
C HIS A 440 14.62 13.29 20.80
N GLY A 441 13.77 14.25 21.18
CA GLY A 441 14.16 15.63 21.37
C GLY A 441 13.41 16.29 22.52
N ILE A 442 14.04 17.30 23.11
CA ILE A 442 13.47 18.06 24.20
C ILE A 442 12.60 19.19 23.63
N ASP A 443 11.33 19.22 23.96
CA ASP A 443 10.45 20.34 23.72
C ASP A 443 10.15 21.04 25.05
N VAL A 444 10.03 22.36 25.00
CA VAL A 444 9.62 23.14 26.17
C VAL A 444 8.10 23.18 26.23
N VAL A 445 7.54 22.46 27.18
CA VAL A 445 6.10 22.44 27.43
C VAL A 445 5.75 23.68 28.26
N PRO A 446 4.86 24.57 27.78
CA PRO A 446 4.42 25.74 28.54
C PRO A 446 3.80 25.34 29.89
N GLU A 447 3.73 26.27 30.83
CA GLU A 447 3.04 26.06 32.13
C GLU A 447 1.57 25.63 31.98
N THR A 448 0.96 25.90 30.82
CA THR A 448 -0.39 25.42 30.49
C THR A 448 -0.47 23.92 30.24
N GLY A 449 0.65 23.23 30.13
CA GLY A 449 0.69 21.79 29.78
C GLY A 449 0.22 21.50 28.34
N LYS A 450 0.18 22.50 27.44
CA LYS A 450 -0.35 22.37 26.10
C LYS A 450 0.67 22.77 25.03
N ILE A 451 0.86 21.89 24.06
CA ILE A 451 1.64 22.17 22.86
C ILE A 451 0.66 22.24 21.68
N THR A 452 0.70 23.34 20.95
CA THR A 452 -0.19 23.54 19.78
C THR A 452 0.66 23.64 18.52
N ASP A 453 0.27 22.89 17.52
CA ASP A 453 0.83 22.94 16.16
C ASP A 453 -0.29 23.21 15.16
N THR A 454 -0.01 24.05 14.16
CA THR A 454 -1.00 24.42 13.14
C THR A 454 -0.34 24.37 11.77
N SER A 455 -0.92 23.61 10.86
CA SER A 455 -0.48 23.54 9.47
C SER A 455 -1.61 23.89 8.52
N THR A 456 -1.26 24.56 7.44
CA THR A 456 -2.18 24.92 6.37
C THR A 456 -1.60 24.49 5.02
N PHE A 457 -2.48 24.05 4.15
CA PHE A 457 -2.13 23.66 2.80
C PHE A 457 -3.21 24.13 1.84
N PHE A 458 -2.80 24.79 0.76
CA PHE A 458 -3.74 25.28 -0.24
C PHE A 458 -3.27 24.92 -1.64
N THR A 459 -4.10 24.21 -2.38
CA THR A 459 -3.85 23.93 -3.81
C THR A 459 -4.87 24.64 -4.66
N GLN A 460 -4.41 25.16 -5.78
CA GLN A 460 -5.25 25.83 -6.76
C GLN A 460 -4.84 25.39 -8.16
N GLY A 461 -5.82 25.23 -9.04
CA GLY A 461 -5.58 24.84 -10.41
C GLY A 461 -6.50 25.60 -11.36
N LEU A 462 -5.93 26.10 -12.44
CA LEU A 462 -6.65 26.62 -13.57
C LEU A 462 -6.38 25.71 -14.77
N ASN A 463 -7.43 25.26 -15.42
CA ASN A 463 -7.33 24.56 -16.70
C ASN A 463 -8.11 25.32 -17.78
N PHE A 464 -7.55 25.32 -18.96
CA PHE A 464 -8.18 25.86 -20.14
C PHE A 464 -7.94 24.91 -21.32
N ASN A 465 -9.00 24.54 -22.01
CA ASN A 465 -8.89 23.73 -23.22
C ASN A 465 -9.75 24.36 -24.32
N ALA A 466 -9.20 24.39 -25.50
CA ALA A 466 -9.90 24.84 -26.69
C ALA A 466 -9.68 23.83 -27.83
N SER A 467 -10.73 23.50 -28.51
CA SER A 467 -10.69 22.63 -29.71
C SER A 467 -11.38 23.36 -30.86
N VAL A 468 -10.69 23.49 -31.96
CA VAL A 468 -11.16 24.21 -33.16
C VAL A 468 -11.14 23.27 -34.36
N ARG A 469 -12.30 22.96 -34.88
CA ARG A 469 -12.45 22.26 -36.18
C ARG A 469 -12.35 23.28 -37.30
N ALA A 470 -11.12 23.51 -37.78
CA ALA A 470 -10.85 24.49 -38.86
C ALA A 470 -11.43 24.03 -40.20
N ALA A 471 -11.43 22.73 -40.46
CA ALA A 471 -12.06 22.10 -41.61
C ALA A 471 -12.69 20.76 -41.20
N SER A 472 -13.48 20.15 -42.09
CA SER A 472 -14.07 18.82 -41.80
C SER A 472 -13.02 17.73 -41.47
N ASN A 473 -11.79 17.93 -41.93
CA ASN A 473 -10.67 17.00 -41.79
C ASN A 473 -9.51 17.56 -40.95
N LEU A 474 -9.64 18.76 -40.35
CA LEU A 474 -8.56 19.40 -39.59
C LEU A 474 -9.07 19.94 -38.25
N THR A 475 -8.52 19.45 -37.18
CA THR A 475 -8.83 19.89 -35.81
C THR A 475 -7.54 20.31 -35.09
N PHE A 476 -7.59 21.50 -34.52
CA PHE A 476 -6.57 21.99 -33.60
C PHE A 476 -7.09 21.88 -32.17
N SER A 477 -6.24 21.45 -31.25
CA SER A 477 -6.53 21.45 -29.79
C SER A 477 -5.41 22.17 -29.08
N PHE A 478 -5.78 22.95 -28.10
CA PHE A 478 -4.87 23.65 -27.21
C PHE A 478 -5.32 23.43 -25.78
N GLY A 479 -4.39 23.14 -24.89
CA GLY A 479 -4.61 23.01 -23.47
C GLY A 479 -3.57 23.79 -22.68
N TYR A 480 -4.02 24.41 -21.63
CA TYR A 480 -3.18 25.07 -20.62
C TYR A 480 -3.65 24.65 -19.24
N PHE A 481 -2.71 24.25 -18.42
CA PHE A 481 -2.95 23.90 -17.04
C PHE A 481 -1.90 24.56 -16.17
N ILE A 482 -2.33 25.16 -15.06
CA ILE A 482 -1.45 25.64 -14.01
C ILE A 482 -2.00 25.16 -12.67
N ASN A 483 -1.13 24.65 -11.83
CA ASN A 483 -1.41 24.29 -10.45
C ASN A 483 -0.39 24.94 -9.55
N ARG A 484 -0.85 25.43 -8.41
CA ARG A 484 -0.03 25.99 -7.36
C ARG A 484 -0.41 25.32 -6.03
N ALA A 485 0.59 24.92 -5.27
CA ALA A 485 0.45 24.37 -3.93
C ALA A 485 1.27 25.23 -2.95
N ASP A 486 0.61 25.78 -1.96
CA ASP A 486 1.19 26.60 -0.89
C ASP A 486 1.08 25.84 0.43
N THR A 487 2.17 25.77 1.18
CA THR A 487 2.25 25.12 2.49
C THR A 487 2.68 26.08 3.56
N SER A 488 2.05 26.03 4.70
CA SER A 488 2.25 26.68 6.01
C SER A 488 3.04 27.97 6.12
N PRO A 489 2.64 28.93 6.94
CA PRO A 489 1.29 29.21 7.46
C PRO A 489 0.50 30.12 6.52
N VAL A 490 -0.49 29.57 5.84
CA VAL A 490 -1.29 30.33 4.85
C VAL A 490 -2.63 30.71 5.47
N SER A 491 -2.91 32.01 5.62
CA SER A 491 -4.25 32.43 5.96
C SER A 491 -5.19 32.25 4.75
N ILE A 492 -6.45 31.83 5.00
CA ILE A 492 -7.46 31.67 3.93
C ILE A 492 -7.63 32.97 3.15
N ILE A 493 -7.62 34.10 3.85
CA ILE A 493 -7.87 35.42 3.26
C ILE A 493 -6.73 35.83 2.33
N ASP A 494 -5.48 35.64 2.76
CA ASP A 494 -4.29 35.97 2.00
C ASP A 494 -4.13 35.00 0.80
N SER A 495 -4.45 33.73 1.00
CA SER A 495 -4.44 32.73 -0.08
C SER A 495 -5.49 33.03 -1.13
N VAL A 496 -6.71 33.40 -0.76
CA VAL A 496 -7.76 33.79 -1.71
C VAL A 496 -7.42 35.11 -2.39
N GLY A 497 -6.82 36.07 -1.70
CA GLY A 497 -6.33 37.33 -2.29
C GLY A 497 -5.15 37.10 -3.25
N GLY A 498 -4.19 36.26 -2.89
CA GLY A 498 -3.02 35.92 -3.69
C GLY A 498 -3.30 35.08 -4.93
N ILE A 499 -4.45 34.38 -4.99
CA ILE A 499 -4.87 33.52 -6.11
C ILE A 499 -4.79 34.24 -7.45
N PHE A 500 -5.37 35.43 -7.54
CA PHE A 500 -5.52 36.15 -8.81
C PHE A 500 -4.27 36.96 -9.19
N THR A 501 -3.41 37.30 -8.23
CA THR A 501 -2.21 38.09 -8.46
C THR A 501 -0.98 37.24 -8.77
N ASN A 502 -0.84 36.07 -8.17
CA ASN A 502 0.39 35.27 -8.21
C ASN A 502 0.28 33.92 -8.92
N ILE A 503 -0.91 33.52 -9.40
CA ILE A 503 -1.07 32.20 -10.05
C ILE A 503 -0.22 32.08 -11.33
N PHE A 504 0.06 33.20 -12.00
CA PHE A 504 0.79 33.25 -13.27
C PHE A 504 2.22 33.72 -13.13
N SER A 505 2.65 34.24 -11.97
CA SER A 505 3.99 34.75 -11.74
C SER A 505 4.88 33.71 -11.06
N LYS A 506 6.17 33.74 -11.37
CA LYS A 506 7.19 33.14 -10.51
C LYS A 506 7.12 33.86 -9.16
N THR A 507 6.99 33.14 -8.06
CA THR A 507 7.16 33.72 -6.74
C THR A 507 8.57 34.28 -6.65
N GLU A 508 8.74 35.44 -6.03
CA GLU A 508 10.09 35.96 -5.78
C GLU A 508 10.87 34.92 -4.96
N SER A 509 12.12 34.69 -5.33
CA SER A 509 13.03 33.81 -4.63
C SER A 509 13.23 34.36 -3.22
N ASP A 510 12.79 33.61 -2.23
CA ASP A 510 12.97 33.91 -0.81
C ASP A 510 13.26 32.60 -0.08
N GLN A 511 14.54 32.30 0.12
CA GLN A 511 15.01 31.09 0.79
C GLN A 511 14.63 31.05 2.28
N ASP A 512 14.39 32.22 2.89
CA ASP A 512 14.02 32.36 4.30
C ASP A 512 12.49 32.44 4.50
N ALA A 513 11.71 32.37 3.41
CA ALA A 513 10.27 32.42 3.49
C ALA A 513 9.69 31.24 4.28
N GLU A 514 8.84 31.52 5.26
CA GLU A 514 8.07 30.48 5.97
C GLU A 514 7.12 29.75 5.02
N LEU A 515 6.58 30.44 4.01
CA LEU A 515 5.69 29.89 3.00
C LEU A 515 6.49 29.13 1.93
N THR A 516 6.19 27.84 1.75
CA THR A 516 6.68 27.07 0.60
C THR A 516 5.62 27.02 -0.48
N SER A 517 5.96 27.44 -1.69
CA SER A 517 5.06 27.54 -2.83
C SER A 517 5.61 26.78 -4.02
N ASN A 518 4.90 25.75 -4.44
CA ASN A 518 5.23 24.93 -5.61
C ASN A 518 4.27 25.25 -6.76
N VAL A 519 4.80 25.56 -7.94
CA VAL A 519 4.02 25.87 -9.13
C VAL A 519 4.36 24.89 -10.25
N SER A 520 3.33 24.27 -10.81
CA SER A 520 3.46 23.45 -12.02
C SER A 520 2.61 24.03 -13.16
N LYS A 521 3.19 24.12 -14.34
CA LYS A 521 2.54 24.64 -15.57
C LYS A 521 2.68 23.61 -16.67
N SER A 522 1.63 23.42 -17.44
CA SER A 522 1.71 22.61 -18.65
C SER A 522 0.96 23.27 -19.81
N TYR A 523 1.55 23.14 -20.97
CA TYR A 523 0.96 23.58 -22.24
C TYR A 523 0.92 22.38 -23.16
N ASN A 524 -0.19 22.17 -23.82
CA ASN A 524 -0.29 21.21 -24.89
C ASN A 524 -0.94 21.84 -26.11
N ALA A 525 -0.43 21.51 -27.26
CA ALA A 525 -1.01 21.90 -28.51
C ALA A 525 -0.97 20.70 -29.46
N SER A 526 -2.05 20.45 -30.15
CA SER A 526 -2.09 19.38 -31.16
C SER A 526 -2.88 19.81 -32.40
N ALA A 527 -2.45 19.25 -33.53
CA ALA A 527 -3.14 19.35 -34.80
C ALA A 527 -3.40 17.96 -35.35
N THR A 528 -4.65 17.60 -35.48
CA THR A 528 -5.06 16.33 -36.08
C THR A 528 -5.64 16.59 -37.46
N TRP A 529 -4.99 15.99 -38.46
CA TRP A 529 -5.36 16.15 -39.86
C TRP A 529 -5.71 14.78 -40.45
N LEU A 530 -6.94 14.66 -40.88
CA LEU A 530 -7.39 13.53 -41.69
C LEU A 530 -7.00 13.82 -43.16
N ALA A 531 -5.72 13.56 -43.49
CA ALA A 531 -5.15 13.83 -44.82
C ALA A 531 -5.86 13.06 -45.93
N HIS A 532 -6.28 11.84 -45.60
CA HIS A 532 -7.09 10.99 -46.47
C HIS A 532 -8.02 10.15 -45.57
N ARG A 533 -9.12 9.62 -46.12
CA ARG A 533 -10.05 8.75 -45.38
C ARG A 533 -9.34 7.54 -44.68
N LEU A 534 -8.15 7.19 -45.15
CA LEU A 534 -7.34 6.09 -44.62
C LEU A 534 -6.12 6.56 -43.85
N LEU A 535 -5.87 7.87 -43.74
CA LEU A 535 -4.66 8.40 -43.11
C LEU A 535 -4.97 9.58 -42.20
N THR A 536 -4.70 9.41 -40.93
CA THR A 536 -4.76 10.47 -39.91
C THR A 536 -3.34 10.80 -39.46
N THR A 537 -3.00 12.08 -39.51
CA THR A 537 -1.73 12.60 -38.99
C THR A 537 -2.02 13.46 -37.77
N THR A 538 -1.30 13.24 -36.69
CA THR A 538 -1.38 14.08 -35.48
C THR A 538 0.00 14.60 -35.15
N LEU A 539 0.14 15.91 -35.10
CA LEU A 539 1.30 16.61 -34.55
C LEU A 539 0.93 17.12 -33.17
N SER A 540 1.76 16.85 -32.15
CA SER A 540 1.54 17.40 -30.83
C SER A 540 2.84 17.93 -30.20
N PHE A 541 2.66 18.96 -29.42
CA PHE A 541 3.69 19.56 -28.58
C PHE A 541 3.15 19.67 -27.17
N SER A 542 3.95 19.30 -26.20
CA SER A 542 3.66 19.55 -24.80
C SER A 542 4.91 20.07 -24.08
N ARG A 543 4.69 21.00 -23.17
CA ARG A 543 5.72 21.51 -22.27
C ARG A 543 5.18 21.48 -20.86
N SER A 544 5.93 20.93 -19.93
CA SER A 544 5.69 21.04 -18.51
C SER A 544 6.84 21.77 -17.82
N LYS A 545 6.54 22.56 -16.81
CA LYS A 545 7.54 23.22 -15.95
C LYS A 545 7.02 23.18 -14.52
N ALA A 546 7.88 22.77 -13.57
CA ALA A 546 7.62 22.84 -12.14
C ALA A 546 8.76 23.57 -11.45
N PHE A 547 8.43 24.48 -10.55
CA PHE A 547 9.39 25.28 -9.77
C PHE A 547 8.78 25.68 -8.43
N ASP A 548 9.65 25.98 -7.48
CA ASP A 548 9.29 26.47 -6.14
C ASP A 548 9.84 27.91 -5.89
N ASN A 549 9.43 28.48 -4.76
CA ASN A 549 9.88 29.82 -4.35
C ASN A 549 11.22 29.80 -3.61
N LYS A 550 11.72 28.64 -3.22
CA LYS A 550 13.00 28.48 -2.50
C LYS A 550 14.18 28.17 -3.43
N GLU A 551 13.91 28.06 -4.72
CA GLU A 551 14.88 27.67 -5.75
C GLU A 551 15.51 26.28 -5.53
N GLU A 552 14.78 25.39 -4.85
CA GLU A 552 15.19 24.00 -4.65
C GLU A 552 14.80 23.13 -5.85
N THR A 553 13.77 23.55 -6.58
CA THR A 553 13.26 22.84 -7.75
C THR A 553 13.00 23.80 -8.92
N ASP A 554 13.62 23.57 -10.06
CA ASP A 554 13.24 24.16 -11.36
C ASP A 554 13.45 23.11 -12.45
N VAL A 555 12.42 22.33 -12.73
CA VAL A 555 12.47 21.25 -13.72
C VAL A 555 11.48 21.54 -14.86
N SER A 556 11.90 21.27 -16.07
CA SER A 556 10.99 21.38 -17.23
C SER A 556 11.23 20.26 -18.25
N SER A 557 10.18 19.94 -19.00
CA SER A 557 10.27 18.97 -20.07
C SER A 557 9.48 19.46 -21.29
N ASN A 558 10.06 19.26 -22.47
CA ASN A 558 9.42 19.51 -23.76
C ASN A 558 9.25 18.19 -24.50
N THR A 559 8.05 17.90 -24.96
CA THR A 559 7.78 16.69 -25.76
C THR A 559 7.16 17.08 -27.09
N TYR A 560 7.73 16.59 -28.16
CA TYR A 560 7.26 16.74 -29.52
C TYR A 560 6.85 15.37 -30.04
N SER A 561 5.67 15.22 -30.57
CA SER A 561 5.28 13.96 -31.20
C SER A 561 4.62 14.17 -32.55
N LEU A 562 4.93 13.25 -33.46
CA LEU A 562 4.30 13.15 -34.76
C LEU A 562 3.84 11.72 -34.95
N SER A 563 2.54 11.52 -35.13
CA SER A 563 1.98 10.20 -35.37
C SER A 563 1.22 10.12 -36.68
N PHE A 564 1.36 9.00 -37.36
CA PHE A 564 0.67 8.64 -38.59
C PHE A 564 -0.12 7.37 -38.35
N ARG A 565 -1.44 7.47 -38.36
CA ARG A 565 -2.32 6.31 -38.29
C ARG A 565 -2.96 6.07 -39.62
N SER A 566 -2.84 4.85 -40.12
CA SER A 566 -3.37 4.46 -41.42
C SER A 566 -4.07 3.11 -41.33
N SER A 567 -5.23 3.01 -41.99
CA SER A 567 -5.98 1.76 -42.17
C SER A 567 -6.18 1.54 -43.67
N PRO A 568 -5.09 1.18 -44.41
CA PRO A 568 -5.13 1.04 -45.86
C PRO A 568 -6.06 -0.07 -46.34
N LEU A 569 -6.28 -1.07 -45.50
CA LEU A 569 -7.22 -2.16 -45.67
C LEU A 569 -8.11 -2.32 -44.45
N PRO A 570 -9.32 -2.87 -44.56
CA PRO A 570 -10.16 -3.18 -43.42
C PRO A 570 -9.54 -4.19 -42.44
N THR A 571 -8.46 -4.85 -42.85
CA THR A 571 -7.72 -5.87 -42.11
C THR A 571 -6.33 -5.41 -41.70
N LEU A 572 -5.94 -4.17 -41.97
CA LEU A 572 -4.61 -3.67 -41.70
C LEU A 572 -4.69 -2.25 -41.11
N ASP A 573 -4.25 -2.16 -39.86
CA ASP A 573 -4.06 -0.88 -39.15
C ASP A 573 -2.56 -0.68 -38.88
N THR A 574 -2.06 0.51 -39.17
CA THR A 574 -0.67 0.89 -38.93
C THR A 574 -0.61 2.18 -38.15
N ASN A 575 0.28 2.27 -37.21
CA ASN A 575 0.56 3.46 -36.43
C ASN A 575 2.08 3.67 -36.35
N LEU A 576 2.56 4.77 -36.92
CA LEU A 576 3.95 5.20 -36.75
C LEU A 576 3.96 6.42 -35.81
N SER A 577 4.74 6.34 -34.75
CA SER A 577 4.89 7.40 -33.76
C SER A 577 6.36 7.79 -33.62
N LEU A 578 6.63 9.08 -33.76
CA LEU A 578 7.94 9.70 -33.61
C LEU A 578 7.83 10.67 -32.44
N ILE A 579 8.60 10.45 -31.39
CA ILE A 579 8.54 11.24 -30.16
C ILE A 579 9.94 11.71 -29.80
N ARG A 580 10.06 12.98 -29.48
CA ARG A 580 11.27 13.55 -28.87
C ARG A 580 10.90 14.22 -27.56
N SER A 581 11.64 13.92 -26.52
CA SER A 581 11.49 14.51 -25.19
C SER A 581 12.82 15.06 -24.71
N ASP A 582 12.83 16.34 -24.33
CA ASP A 582 13.98 17.01 -23.72
C ASP A 582 13.63 17.39 -22.28
N SER A 583 14.46 17.01 -21.30
CA SER A 583 14.32 17.40 -19.90
C SER A 583 15.41 18.40 -19.47
N TYR A 584 15.04 19.30 -18.56
CA TYR A 584 15.90 20.37 -18.06
C TYR A 584 15.76 20.46 -16.54
N SER A 585 16.85 20.81 -15.86
CA SER A 585 16.89 21.18 -14.46
C SER A 585 17.68 22.48 -14.33
N PHE A 586 17.08 23.49 -13.68
CA PHE A 586 17.66 24.86 -13.58
C PHE A 586 18.11 25.42 -14.93
N GLU A 587 17.30 25.22 -15.98
CA GLU A 587 17.56 25.59 -17.37
C GLU A 587 18.65 24.76 -18.08
N ASP A 588 19.44 23.97 -17.35
CA ASP A 588 20.42 23.07 -17.93
C ASP A 588 19.76 21.80 -18.46
N LYS A 589 20.14 21.45 -19.67
CA LYS A 589 19.60 20.25 -20.32
C LYS A 589 20.16 18.99 -19.68
N GLN A 590 19.25 18.15 -19.15
CA GLN A 590 19.62 16.93 -18.48
C GLN A 590 19.61 15.71 -19.41
N THR A 591 18.50 15.53 -20.13
CA THR A 591 18.35 14.38 -21.02
C THR A 591 17.66 14.75 -22.31
N THR A 592 17.95 13.99 -23.38
CA THR A 592 17.16 13.93 -24.62
C THR A 592 16.83 12.47 -24.89
N SER A 593 15.56 12.23 -25.19
CA SER A 593 15.09 10.90 -25.62
C SER A 593 14.36 11.02 -26.96
N ASP A 594 14.83 10.31 -27.96
CA ASP A 594 14.19 10.14 -29.26
C ASP A 594 13.61 8.72 -29.35
N SER A 595 12.30 8.59 -29.62
CA SER A 595 11.61 7.31 -29.70
C SER A 595 10.84 7.19 -31.02
N TYR A 596 11.02 6.07 -31.66
CA TYR A 596 10.37 5.71 -32.93
C TYR A 596 9.63 4.39 -32.71
N LEU A 597 8.31 4.40 -32.89
CA LEU A 597 7.49 3.21 -32.71
C LEU A 597 6.63 2.98 -33.95
N LEU A 598 6.74 1.82 -34.55
CA LEU A 598 5.86 1.34 -35.61
C LEU A 598 5.04 0.17 -35.08
N SER A 599 3.73 0.33 -35.01
CA SER A 599 2.79 -0.71 -34.66
C SER A 599 1.96 -1.10 -35.88
N ILE A 600 1.91 -2.37 -36.21
CA ILE A 600 1.17 -2.94 -37.33
C ILE A 600 0.19 -3.97 -36.77
N GLY A 601 -1.10 -3.64 -36.82
CA GLY A 601 -2.19 -4.56 -36.52
C GLY A 601 -2.76 -5.13 -37.81
N SER A 602 -2.77 -6.44 -37.94
CA SER A 602 -3.30 -7.11 -39.14
C SER A 602 -4.26 -8.25 -38.76
N ARG A 603 -5.35 -8.32 -39.48
CA ARG A 603 -6.26 -9.46 -39.46
C ARG A 603 -5.88 -10.39 -40.59
N LEU A 604 -4.98 -11.37 -40.29
CA LEU A 604 -4.46 -12.30 -41.29
C LEU A 604 -5.56 -13.21 -41.84
N TYR A 605 -6.50 -13.58 -40.99
CA TYR A 605 -7.65 -14.39 -41.33
C TYR A 605 -8.85 -13.99 -40.49
N ARG A 606 -10.03 -14.52 -40.74
CA ARG A 606 -11.29 -14.17 -40.04
C ARG A 606 -11.18 -14.19 -38.51
N ASP A 607 -10.43 -15.14 -37.99
CA ASP A 607 -10.28 -15.41 -36.57
C ASP A 607 -8.80 -15.38 -36.14
N VAL A 608 -7.91 -14.74 -36.89
CA VAL A 608 -6.47 -14.61 -36.59
C VAL A 608 -6.06 -13.16 -36.71
N ASN A 609 -5.68 -12.57 -35.59
CA ASN A 609 -5.13 -11.22 -35.50
C ASN A 609 -3.64 -11.29 -35.20
N MET A 610 -2.87 -10.40 -35.79
CA MET A 610 -1.46 -10.23 -35.53
C MET A 610 -1.18 -8.76 -35.21
N ILE A 611 -0.40 -8.51 -34.18
CA ILE A 611 0.15 -7.19 -33.86
C ILE A 611 1.68 -7.31 -33.90
N THR A 612 2.33 -6.41 -34.60
CA THR A 612 3.78 -6.30 -34.62
C THR A 612 4.19 -4.90 -34.24
N ASP A 613 4.98 -4.79 -33.20
CA ASP A 613 5.54 -3.54 -32.72
C ASP A 613 7.06 -3.54 -32.97
N ILE A 614 7.57 -2.48 -33.56
CA ILE A 614 8.97 -2.23 -33.82
C ILE A 614 9.31 -0.91 -33.18
N GLY A 615 10.21 -0.92 -32.23
CA GLY A 615 10.61 0.26 -31.46
C GLY A 615 12.11 0.51 -31.55
N TYR A 616 12.47 1.78 -31.61
CA TYR A 616 13.83 2.25 -31.40
C TYR A 616 13.77 3.48 -30.50
N THR A 617 14.52 3.44 -29.42
CA THR A 617 14.64 4.59 -28.49
C THR A 617 16.11 4.88 -28.27
N GLN A 618 16.49 6.15 -28.39
CA GLN A 618 17.83 6.63 -28.07
C GLN A 618 17.72 7.68 -26.98
N SER A 619 18.49 7.56 -25.92
CA SER A 619 18.54 8.49 -24.81
C SER A 619 19.97 8.98 -24.64
N LYS A 620 20.14 10.29 -24.44
CA LYS A 620 21.41 10.92 -24.09
C LYS A 620 21.24 11.67 -22.78
N SER A 621 22.07 11.33 -21.79
CA SER A 621 22.28 12.10 -20.56
C SER A 621 23.38 13.12 -20.80
N TYR A 622 23.14 14.38 -20.45
CA TYR A 622 24.13 15.45 -20.55
C TYR A 622 24.86 15.67 -19.23
N THR A 623 24.31 15.14 -18.13
CA THR A 623 24.91 15.23 -16.79
C THR A 623 26.05 14.24 -16.64
N GLU A 624 25.87 13.02 -17.18
CA GLU A 624 26.84 11.93 -17.12
C GLU A 624 27.60 11.75 -18.44
N ASP A 625 27.25 12.53 -19.47
CA ASP A 625 27.70 12.41 -20.86
C ASP A 625 27.61 10.97 -21.41
N THR A 626 26.53 10.28 -21.05
CA THR A 626 26.29 8.91 -21.46
C THR A 626 25.17 8.82 -22.49
N GLN A 627 25.28 7.83 -23.37
CA GLN A 627 24.29 7.56 -24.41
C GLN A 627 23.85 6.10 -24.32
N SER A 628 22.54 5.88 -24.46
CA SER A 628 21.98 4.56 -24.57
C SER A 628 20.99 4.46 -25.73
N SER A 629 20.89 3.29 -26.33
CA SER A 629 19.90 3.00 -27.35
C SER A 629 19.29 1.64 -27.13
N THR A 630 17.97 1.54 -27.36
CA THR A 630 17.22 0.29 -27.27
C THR A 630 16.46 0.07 -28.57
N SER A 631 16.70 -1.07 -29.21
CA SER A 631 15.93 -1.57 -30.34
C SER A 631 15.05 -2.72 -29.88
N SER A 632 13.78 -2.71 -30.29
CA SER A 632 12.85 -3.76 -29.92
C SER A 632 11.97 -4.19 -31.08
N VAL A 633 11.66 -5.47 -31.13
CA VAL A 633 10.66 -6.05 -32.03
C VAL A 633 9.80 -7.01 -31.21
N ARG A 634 8.49 -6.83 -31.28
CA ARG A 634 7.53 -7.71 -30.63
C ARG A 634 6.43 -8.09 -31.58
N GLY A 635 6.14 -9.37 -31.65
CA GLY A 635 5.03 -9.92 -32.43
C GLY A 635 4.05 -10.66 -31.53
N THR A 636 2.76 -10.40 -31.68
CA THR A 636 1.69 -11.15 -30.99
C THR A 636 0.71 -11.66 -32.03
N VAL A 637 0.40 -12.94 -31.97
CA VAL A 637 -0.62 -13.59 -32.81
C VAL A 637 -1.70 -14.16 -31.91
N ASP A 638 -2.90 -13.69 -32.05
CA ASP A 638 -4.09 -14.20 -31.37
C ASP A 638 -4.96 -14.95 -32.39
N ALA A 639 -5.25 -16.21 -32.11
CA ALA A 639 -5.99 -17.06 -33.02
C ALA A 639 -7.13 -17.79 -32.31
N ARG A 640 -8.32 -17.71 -32.91
CA ARG A 640 -9.42 -18.59 -32.58
C ARG A 640 -9.41 -19.78 -33.53
N LEU A 641 -8.69 -20.83 -33.15
CA LEU A 641 -8.47 -22.02 -34.00
C LEU A 641 -9.78 -22.80 -34.25
N THR A 642 -10.66 -22.84 -33.25
CA THR A 642 -12.01 -23.37 -33.35
C THR A 642 -12.96 -22.58 -32.45
N LYS A 643 -14.27 -22.88 -32.48
CA LYS A 643 -15.25 -22.27 -31.54
C LYS A 643 -14.92 -22.56 -30.07
N LYS A 644 -14.05 -23.53 -29.80
CA LYS A 644 -13.70 -24.02 -28.47
C LYS A 644 -12.24 -23.82 -28.10
N LEU A 645 -11.38 -23.45 -29.06
CA LEU A 645 -9.94 -23.38 -28.86
C LEU A 645 -9.42 -22.01 -29.28
N TYR A 646 -8.78 -21.32 -28.32
CA TYR A 646 -8.08 -20.07 -28.49
C TYR A 646 -6.59 -20.29 -28.24
N GLY A 647 -5.75 -19.62 -29.03
CA GLY A 647 -4.30 -19.57 -28.83
C GLY A 647 -3.79 -18.15 -28.96
N SER A 648 -2.82 -17.79 -28.16
CA SER A 648 -2.04 -16.57 -28.25
C SER A 648 -0.58 -16.92 -28.23
N LEU A 649 0.20 -16.34 -29.14
CA LEU A 649 1.65 -16.48 -29.22
C LEU A 649 2.25 -15.08 -29.28
N THR A 650 3.16 -14.80 -28.35
CA THR A 650 3.93 -13.55 -28.32
C THR A 650 5.41 -13.90 -28.36
N TYR A 651 6.15 -13.17 -29.17
CA TYR A 651 7.61 -13.19 -29.16
C TYR A 651 8.15 -11.78 -29.23
N GLY A 652 9.07 -11.46 -28.32
CA GLY A 652 9.73 -10.17 -28.21
C GLY A 652 11.26 -10.35 -28.20
N PHE A 653 11.92 -9.37 -28.77
CA PHE A 653 13.36 -9.21 -28.71
C PHE A 653 13.69 -7.74 -28.48
N ALA A 654 14.55 -7.46 -27.50
CA ALA A 654 15.08 -6.14 -27.30
C ALA A 654 16.60 -6.19 -27.13
N TRP A 655 17.26 -5.20 -27.67
CA TRP A 655 18.69 -5.01 -27.57
C TRP A 655 18.99 -3.60 -27.12
N THR A 656 19.62 -3.49 -25.98
CA THR A 656 20.04 -2.20 -25.38
C THR A 656 21.56 -2.11 -25.46
N SER A 657 22.03 -0.99 -25.93
CA SER A 657 23.47 -0.66 -25.99
C SER A 657 23.67 0.69 -25.29
N SER A 658 24.61 0.74 -24.37
CA SER A 658 25.10 1.96 -23.75
C SER A 658 26.60 2.09 -23.95
N ASP A 659 27.18 3.22 -23.57
CA ASP A 659 28.62 3.45 -23.71
C ASP A 659 29.46 2.46 -22.88
N GLU A 660 28.88 1.91 -21.80
CA GLU A 660 29.59 1.01 -20.87
C GLU A 660 29.20 -0.47 -21.03
N SER A 661 28.04 -0.76 -21.57
CA SER A 661 27.51 -2.11 -21.63
C SER A 661 26.52 -2.33 -22.76
N SER A 662 26.35 -3.59 -23.14
CA SER A 662 25.27 -4.00 -24.03
C SER A 662 24.52 -5.17 -23.40
N SER A 663 23.22 -5.15 -23.49
CA SER A 663 22.35 -6.22 -23.01
C SER A 663 21.34 -6.62 -24.07
N SER A 664 20.96 -7.89 -24.06
CA SER A 664 19.90 -8.39 -24.92
C SER A 664 18.85 -9.15 -24.12
N SER A 665 17.59 -8.91 -24.44
CA SER A 665 16.49 -9.66 -23.86
C SER A 665 15.61 -10.28 -24.94
N LYS A 666 15.19 -11.51 -24.70
CA LYS A 666 14.26 -12.27 -25.54
C LYS A 666 13.13 -12.74 -24.65
N ASP A 667 11.91 -12.50 -25.05
CA ASP A 667 10.74 -13.02 -24.37
C ASP A 667 9.83 -13.76 -25.35
N GLY A 668 9.39 -14.94 -24.93
CA GLY A 668 8.44 -15.74 -25.66
C GLY A 668 7.32 -16.19 -24.75
N SER A 669 6.08 -16.10 -25.19
CA SER A 669 4.96 -16.65 -24.45
C SER A 669 3.93 -17.26 -25.38
N MET A 670 3.39 -18.39 -24.95
CA MET A 670 2.27 -19.07 -25.61
C MET A 670 1.18 -19.33 -24.57
N ALA A 671 -0.04 -18.99 -24.92
CA ALA A 671 -1.19 -19.31 -24.11
C ALA A 671 -2.23 -20.05 -24.96
N ILE A 672 -2.83 -21.08 -24.38
CA ILE A 672 -3.87 -21.87 -25.03
C ILE A 672 -5.05 -22.00 -24.05
N THR A 673 -6.24 -21.71 -24.54
CA THR A 673 -7.49 -21.92 -23.79
C THR A 673 -8.39 -22.83 -24.58
N TYR A 674 -8.80 -23.94 -23.96
CA TYR A 674 -9.71 -24.92 -24.54
C TYR A 674 -10.98 -25.06 -23.73
N ARG A 675 -12.12 -24.82 -24.36
CA ARG A 675 -13.46 -24.92 -23.76
C ARG A 675 -14.27 -26.00 -24.48
N PRO A 676 -14.11 -27.29 -24.09
CA PRO A 676 -14.82 -28.40 -24.74
C PRO A 676 -16.34 -28.29 -24.62
N GLY A 677 -16.80 -27.70 -23.55
CA GLY A 677 -18.21 -27.41 -23.25
C GLY A 677 -18.35 -26.20 -22.36
N GLN A 678 -19.55 -25.91 -21.93
CA GLN A 678 -19.86 -24.78 -21.03
C GLN A 678 -19.42 -25.04 -19.56
N PHE A 679 -19.06 -26.29 -19.24
CA PHE A 679 -18.76 -26.71 -17.86
C PHE A 679 -17.26 -26.91 -17.59
N ILE A 680 -16.43 -26.88 -18.61
CA ILE A 680 -14.99 -27.06 -18.48
C ILE A 680 -14.26 -25.97 -19.25
N ASN A 681 -13.29 -25.35 -18.58
CA ASN A 681 -12.30 -24.47 -19.18
C ASN A 681 -10.92 -24.95 -18.79
N LEU A 682 -10.09 -25.23 -19.79
CA LEU A 682 -8.69 -25.61 -19.62
C LEU A 682 -7.84 -24.49 -20.20
N SER A 683 -6.87 -24.02 -19.44
CA SER A 683 -5.87 -23.07 -19.95
C SER A 683 -4.46 -23.54 -19.62
N GLY A 684 -3.56 -23.28 -20.55
CA GLY A 684 -2.14 -23.50 -20.39
C GLY A 684 -1.38 -22.28 -20.87
N SER A 685 -0.34 -21.88 -20.16
CA SER A 685 0.58 -20.87 -20.60
C SER A 685 2.02 -21.35 -20.42
N PHE A 686 2.85 -20.94 -21.37
CA PHE A 686 4.27 -21.17 -21.37
C PHE A 686 4.95 -19.85 -21.63
N LYS A 687 5.91 -19.48 -20.81
CA LYS A 687 6.67 -18.24 -20.94
C LYS A 687 8.14 -18.54 -20.77
N VAL A 688 8.95 -18.01 -21.67
CA VAL A 688 10.41 -18.03 -21.59
C VAL A 688 10.92 -16.61 -21.72
N SER A 689 11.85 -16.22 -20.88
CA SER A 689 12.57 -14.95 -21.01
C SER A 689 14.05 -15.22 -20.79
N ASP A 690 14.87 -14.65 -21.67
CA ASP A 690 16.32 -14.69 -21.60
C ASP A 690 16.83 -13.25 -21.55
N THR A 691 17.67 -12.93 -20.59
CA THR A 691 18.34 -11.65 -20.49
C THR A 691 19.81 -11.89 -20.23
N ASP A 692 20.64 -11.59 -21.22
CA ASP A 692 22.10 -11.75 -21.18
C ASP A 692 22.55 -13.16 -20.74
N GLY A 693 21.83 -14.19 -21.21
CA GLY A 693 22.11 -15.60 -20.89
C GLY A 693 21.49 -16.09 -19.58
N ASN A 694 20.75 -15.26 -18.88
CA ASN A 694 19.92 -15.68 -17.74
C ASN A 694 18.52 -16.03 -18.27
N THR A 695 18.21 -17.29 -18.31
CA THR A 695 16.95 -17.80 -18.84
C THR A 695 15.98 -18.11 -17.69
N ASN A 696 14.79 -17.54 -17.77
CA ASN A 696 13.66 -17.86 -16.90
C ASN A 696 12.59 -18.58 -17.71
N LEU A 697 12.20 -19.75 -17.26
CA LEU A 697 11.09 -20.53 -17.80
C LEU A 697 9.92 -20.52 -16.81
N SER A 698 8.71 -20.34 -17.31
CA SER A 698 7.50 -20.45 -16.49
C SER A 698 6.40 -21.16 -17.29
N GLU A 699 5.84 -22.17 -16.68
CA GLU A 699 4.72 -22.94 -17.22
C GLU A 699 3.56 -22.89 -16.25
N SER A 700 2.36 -22.75 -16.76
CA SER A 700 1.16 -22.87 -15.93
C SER A 700 0.04 -23.58 -16.67
N PHE A 701 -0.67 -24.42 -15.94
CA PHE A 701 -1.87 -25.09 -16.41
C PHE A 701 -2.98 -24.88 -15.41
N SER A 702 -4.18 -24.58 -15.90
CA SER A 702 -5.34 -24.48 -15.03
C SER A 702 -6.58 -25.14 -15.64
N MET A 703 -7.38 -25.72 -14.77
CA MET A 703 -8.65 -26.31 -15.09
C MET A 703 -9.73 -25.71 -14.20
N ASP A 704 -10.77 -25.16 -14.80
CA ASP A 704 -11.99 -24.72 -14.12
C ASP A 704 -13.13 -25.65 -14.59
N TRP A 705 -13.70 -26.39 -13.67
CA TRP A 705 -14.65 -27.44 -13.96
C TRP A 705 -15.88 -27.34 -13.07
N LEU A 706 -17.05 -27.34 -13.70
CA LEU A 706 -18.35 -27.40 -13.05
C LEU A 706 -19.02 -28.78 -13.34
N PRO A 707 -18.63 -29.83 -12.61
CA PRO A 707 -19.19 -31.17 -12.85
C PRO A 707 -20.71 -31.22 -12.63
N LEU A 708 -21.20 -30.42 -11.72
CA LEU A 708 -22.59 -30.21 -11.41
C LEU A 708 -22.85 -28.71 -11.16
N PRO A 709 -24.09 -28.21 -11.33
CA PRO A 709 -24.40 -26.80 -11.01
C PRO A 709 -24.05 -26.40 -9.57
N ALA A 710 -24.01 -27.38 -8.68
CA ALA A 710 -23.70 -27.19 -7.26
C ALA A 710 -22.21 -27.35 -6.92
N ILE A 711 -21.37 -27.77 -7.86
CA ILE A 711 -19.95 -28.05 -7.58
C ILE A 711 -19.08 -27.32 -8.59
N ARG A 712 -18.17 -26.54 -8.07
CA ARG A 712 -17.11 -25.90 -8.86
C ARG A 712 -15.76 -26.37 -8.36
N LEU A 713 -14.90 -26.78 -9.27
CA LEU A 713 -13.52 -27.20 -9.02
C LEU A 713 -12.58 -26.36 -9.86
N ASN A 714 -11.54 -25.86 -9.24
CA ASN A 714 -10.42 -25.21 -9.91
C ASN A 714 -9.14 -25.91 -9.49
N LEU A 715 -8.32 -26.27 -10.45
CA LEU A 715 -7.00 -26.87 -10.25
C LEU A 715 -5.98 -26.08 -11.08
N SER A 716 -4.88 -25.70 -10.49
CA SER A 716 -3.76 -25.08 -11.21
C SER A 716 -2.44 -25.71 -10.82
N TYR A 717 -1.55 -25.80 -11.81
CA TYR A 717 -0.17 -26.20 -11.68
C TYR A 717 0.69 -25.10 -12.25
N GLY A 718 1.78 -24.78 -11.59
CA GLY A 718 2.80 -23.84 -12.06
C GLY A 718 4.18 -24.43 -11.86
N HIS A 719 5.04 -24.23 -12.85
CA HIS A 719 6.46 -24.54 -12.80
C HIS A 719 7.27 -23.33 -13.26
N SER A 720 8.32 -22.98 -12.52
CA SER A 720 9.28 -21.97 -12.96
C SER A 720 10.70 -22.45 -12.69
N SER A 721 11.61 -22.10 -13.58
CA SER A 721 13.03 -22.41 -13.45
C SER A 721 13.89 -21.28 -13.98
N THR A 722 15.08 -21.12 -13.41
CA THR A 722 16.09 -20.14 -13.82
C THR A 722 17.41 -20.84 -14.12
N ASP A 723 18.15 -20.37 -15.14
CA ASP A 723 19.47 -20.85 -15.54
C ASP A 723 20.32 -19.64 -15.99
N PRO A 724 21.59 -19.49 -15.57
CA PRO A 724 22.38 -20.30 -14.64
C PRO A 724 22.07 -19.96 -13.17
N GLY A 725 22.36 -20.90 -12.28
CA GLY A 725 21.97 -20.83 -10.88
C GLY A 725 20.59 -21.48 -10.73
N PRO A 726 20.52 -22.83 -10.87
CA PRO A 726 19.23 -23.51 -11.03
C PRO A 726 18.38 -23.32 -9.77
N SER A 727 17.41 -22.45 -9.86
CA SER A 727 16.30 -22.43 -8.94
C SER A 727 15.06 -22.92 -9.65
N THR A 728 14.38 -23.86 -9.04
CA THR A 728 13.11 -24.36 -9.56
C THR A 728 12.02 -24.19 -8.53
N THR A 729 10.84 -23.83 -9.00
CA THR A 729 9.66 -23.74 -8.14
C THR A 729 8.50 -24.46 -8.82
N ASP A 730 7.94 -25.45 -8.15
CA ASP A 730 6.71 -26.12 -8.53
C ASP A 730 5.59 -25.71 -7.58
N SER A 731 4.41 -25.46 -8.12
CA SER A 731 3.22 -25.16 -7.34
C SER A 731 2.00 -25.92 -7.85
N ILE A 732 1.21 -26.45 -6.92
CA ILE A 732 -0.10 -27.05 -7.20
C ILE A 732 -1.11 -26.37 -6.30
N ASN A 733 -2.15 -25.80 -6.90
CA ASN A 733 -3.24 -25.21 -6.15
C ASN A 733 -4.56 -25.85 -6.57
N GLY A 734 -5.33 -26.28 -5.60
CA GLY A 734 -6.67 -26.84 -5.77
C GLY A 734 -7.69 -26.05 -4.97
N TYR A 735 -8.80 -25.72 -5.59
CA TYR A 735 -9.94 -25.08 -4.95
C TYR A 735 -11.21 -25.79 -5.35
N GLY A 736 -12.03 -26.12 -4.37
CA GLY A 736 -13.33 -26.72 -4.59
C GLY A 736 -14.40 -26.04 -3.76
N ILE A 737 -15.54 -25.76 -4.36
CA ILE A 737 -16.73 -25.31 -3.64
C ILE A 737 -17.91 -26.22 -4.00
N TRP A 738 -18.60 -26.66 -2.99
CA TRP A 738 -19.80 -27.48 -3.11
C TRP A 738 -20.97 -26.81 -2.39
N TYR A 739 -21.95 -26.34 -3.16
CA TYR A 739 -23.23 -25.84 -2.67
C TYR A 739 -24.14 -27.03 -2.41
N ILE A 740 -24.11 -27.57 -1.18
CA ILE A 740 -24.94 -28.72 -0.77
C ILE A 740 -26.40 -28.33 -0.82
N THR A 741 -26.73 -27.13 -0.33
CA THR A 741 -28.04 -26.51 -0.43
C THR A 741 -27.84 -24.99 -0.65
N LYS A 742 -28.95 -24.25 -0.86
CA LYS A 742 -28.89 -22.78 -0.89
C LYS A 742 -28.41 -22.15 0.44
N PHE A 743 -28.39 -22.93 1.49
CA PHE A 743 -28.04 -22.50 2.85
C PHE A 743 -26.67 -23.04 3.32
N LEU A 744 -26.13 -24.05 2.66
CA LEU A 744 -24.96 -24.77 3.10
C LEU A 744 -23.96 -24.94 1.95
N ASP A 745 -22.77 -24.43 2.14
CA ASP A 745 -21.64 -24.63 1.24
C ASP A 745 -20.38 -25.09 1.98
N VAL A 746 -19.60 -25.88 1.28
CA VAL A 746 -18.29 -26.35 1.71
C VAL A 746 -17.27 -25.87 0.70
N GLN A 747 -16.19 -25.28 1.18
CA GLN A 747 -15.03 -24.87 0.37
C GLN A 747 -13.81 -25.62 0.87
N LEU A 748 -13.01 -26.10 -0.06
CA LEU A 748 -11.74 -26.76 0.22
C LEU A 748 -10.67 -26.10 -0.63
N THR A 749 -9.54 -25.74 0.00
CA THR A 749 -8.37 -25.28 -0.70
C THR A 749 -7.16 -26.15 -0.33
N TYR A 750 -6.34 -26.40 -1.31
CA TYR A 750 -5.08 -27.08 -1.13
C TYR A 750 -4.02 -26.35 -1.95
N SER A 751 -2.89 -26.07 -1.32
CA SER A 751 -1.71 -25.58 -2.05
C SER A 751 -0.48 -26.37 -1.62
N TYR A 752 0.33 -26.66 -2.61
CA TYR A 752 1.66 -27.25 -2.45
C TYR A 752 2.63 -26.42 -3.24
N THR A 753 3.73 -26.05 -2.61
CA THR A 753 4.85 -25.37 -3.27
C THR A 753 6.14 -26.09 -2.92
N ARG A 754 6.95 -26.35 -3.91
CA ARG A 754 8.31 -26.87 -3.77
C ARG A 754 9.25 -25.87 -4.44
N ALA A 755 10.22 -25.38 -3.71
CA ALA A 755 11.31 -24.60 -4.24
C ALA A 755 12.63 -25.36 -4.00
N GLU A 756 13.50 -25.35 -5.00
CA GLU A 756 14.80 -26.00 -4.97
C GLU A 756 15.83 -25.01 -5.51
N ASN A 757 16.68 -24.56 -4.61
CA ASN A 757 17.85 -23.74 -4.88
C ASN A 757 19.08 -24.51 -4.40
N GLU A 758 19.89 -23.91 -3.50
CA GLU A 758 20.93 -24.65 -2.78
C GLU A 758 20.31 -25.62 -1.75
N GLU A 759 19.17 -25.29 -1.20
CA GLU A 759 18.36 -26.09 -0.30
C GLU A 759 16.97 -26.35 -0.89
N LYS A 760 16.38 -27.49 -0.51
CA LYS A 760 15.05 -27.87 -0.99
C LYS A 760 14.01 -27.52 0.08
N THR A 761 13.11 -26.60 -0.23
CA THR A 761 11.98 -26.25 0.62
C THR A 761 10.66 -26.76 0.05
N GLU A 762 9.81 -27.31 0.89
CA GLU A 762 8.46 -27.74 0.54
C GLU A 762 7.43 -27.15 1.52
N SER A 763 6.35 -26.61 0.99
CA SER A 763 5.27 -26.06 1.79
C SER A 763 3.94 -26.70 1.38
N PHE A 764 3.20 -27.15 2.36
CA PHE A 764 1.86 -27.71 2.20
C PHE A 764 0.88 -26.83 2.98
N ASN A 765 -0.20 -26.46 2.34
CA ASN A 765 -1.29 -25.73 2.99
C ASN A 765 -2.61 -26.37 2.58
N PHE A 766 -3.41 -26.71 3.58
CA PHE A 766 -4.75 -27.20 3.40
C PHE A 766 -5.73 -26.36 4.22
N SER A 767 -6.81 -25.92 3.61
CA SER A 767 -7.90 -25.31 4.38
C SER A 767 -9.27 -25.83 3.95
N GLY A 768 -10.14 -25.96 4.92
CA GLY A 768 -11.53 -26.35 4.72
C GLY A 768 -12.47 -25.38 5.43
N MET A 769 -13.43 -24.85 4.71
CA MET A 769 -14.43 -23.93 5.24
C MET A 769 -15.84 -24.47 5.01
N LEU A 770 -16.63 -24.52 6.06
CA LEU A 770 -18.04 -24.81 6.03
C LEU A 770 -18.82 -23.54 6.36
N THR A 771 -19.71 -23.14 5.47
CA THR A 771 -20.59 -22.00 5.71
C THR A 771 -22.04 -22.45 5.72
N CYS A 772 -22.74 -22.15 6.80
CA CYS A 772 -24.17 -22.36 6.94
C CYS A 772 -24.88 -21.01 7.09
N ARG A 773 -25.85 -20.72 6.25
CA ARG A 773 -26.67 -19.49 6.28
C ARG A 773 -28.10 -19.85 6.62
N PHE A 774 -28.74 -18.98 7.40
CA PHE A 774 -30.18 -19.10 7.70
C PHE A 774 -30.82 -17.71 7.62
N PHE A 775 -31.99 -17.70 7.00
CA PHE A 775 -32.78 -16.50 6.73
C PHE A 775 -34.15 -16.62 7.40
#